data_105f3697566a81664dd26ce9beefdb7a
#
_entry.id   105f3697566a81664dd26ce9beefdb7a
#
_cell.length_a   1.000
_cell.length_b   1.000
_cell.length_c   1.000
_cell.angle_alpha   90.00
_cell.angle_beta   90.00
_cell.angle_gamma   90.00
#
_symmetry.space_group_name_H-M   'P 1'
#
loop_
_entity.id
_entity.type
_entity.pdbx_description
1 polymer ?
#
loop_
_entity_poly.entity_id
_entity_poly.type
_entity_poly.pdbx_seq_one_letter_code
_entity_poly.pdbx_strand_id
1 'polypeptide(L)'
;MCADGGRHHVAFDRHSLLVDDRRLVLWSAEMHPFRLPSPSLWRDVLQKLRAHGFNAVDVPVPWNLHSPAPGVHDFTGVRDLNRFLSTAAEEQLYVVLRPGPYLGADLDAGGLPGWLTAAAGTARTDDPEYLRHAEEWLGAVDAIAVRHLFTAGGGTVLLYRLEDGSPVPADDPAARAHRARLYAKVRADRIDVPVLDGDGWFGDRGTGPRTAGFSAGAGGGAADPWGGAPSGGEGYARVREVHDAVHERRRRLTALADRITVHHTGMGFGGTSWGWLPGPGVYTSYDYGAVLGEGRLPAPNMAAVQQLGHLVRTVPDLARLEEAGDGPRRAADGRLTVRHLANPDTGARVYVVHNDTDEEVRAPLPGTGIEVPVTVAAGDAKLLAAGLRLGHRTLAWTTAQPMLSISTGRQDVAVFVGRHGESAQLALDCERQPGVDRADTEPAWAYERGRLNVVVPLGEGGLSRVLVKDGDSETPLVLLFADDETALRLWPYETPAGPLLVYGPALLRSAELRDSTLHLTGDVGIETGVEVWGPRGIAEVTWNGEPVPTYVGRARSRVMEGLMPAVRAVALPALDGWRFRTENPESDPDFDDSAWTVAGRTTSHSTTPVPEGGPVLFADDYGFHHGDVWYRGRMEDTRGIRSVALSYSTGTQGLLMAWLDGRPLGTHRMPVPDEDTAGQGTWTATARLDVPEELRTPGEHVLSVLVRPMQHAGTAPGEDAHKAARGLVAAEFTGGTPAVEWRIRGAAEPERVCGPYNNGGLYGERRGWHLPDHDDRRWRTVDLPRAERRQGVAWYRTRFRLGLGPDLDASVGLTLEDDPERAYRVQIFLNGWNLGQYVNDVGPQHTFVLPNGILRARGSNTLALAVLSDGTTPAGPHTVRLTLLDAVRGGVPVEPVDSPER
;
A
#
# COMPACT_ATOMS: atom_id res chain seq x y z
N MET A 1 19.12 -16.72 4.32
CA MET A 1 18.25 -16.66 5.50
C MET A 1 16.95 -17.42 5.31
N CYS A 2 16.22 -17.22 4.25
CA CYS A 2 14.99 -17.95 3.97
C CYS A 2 15.28 -19.14 3.05
N ALA A 3 14.59 -20.27 3.24
CA ALA A 3 14.67 -21.47 2.40
C ALA A 3 16.05 -22.17 2.34
N ASP A 4 16.68 -22.35 3.50
CA ASP A 4 17.92 -23.14 3.61
C ASP A 4 17.68 -24.67 3.71
N GLY A 5 16.41 -25.09 3.76
CA GLY A 5 15.98 -26.49 3.89
C GLY A 5 16.03 -27.04 5.32
N GLY A 6 16.48 -26.24 6.28
CA GLY A 6 16.50 -26.60 7.72
C GLY A 6 15.17 -26.36 8.41
N ARG A 7 14.89 -27.06 9.50
CA ARG A 7 13.77 -26.69 10.38
C ARG A 7 14.19 -25.55 11.28
N HIS A 8 13.36 -24.53 11.37
CA HIS A 8 13.59 -23.35 12.19
C HIS A 8 12.62 -23.31 13.37
N HIS A 9 13.01 -22.60 14.41
CA HIS A 9 12.17 -22.34 15.57
C HIS A 9 11.87 -20.84 15.68
N VAL A 10 10.60 -20.50 15.84
CA VAL A 10 10.13 -19.12 16.02
C VAL A 10 9.41 -19.04 17.36
N ALA A 11 9.91 -18.16 18.23
CA ALA A 11 9.32 -17.89 19.53
C ALA A 11 9.37 -16.38 19.82
N PHE A 12 8.87 -15.97 20.96
CA PHE A 12 8.98 -14.59 21.44
C PHE A 12 9.07 -14.57 22.97
N ASP A 13 9.72 -13.54 23.49
CA ASP A 13 9.70 -13.23 24.90
C ASP A 13 9.24 -11.78 25.14
N ARG A 14 9.42 -11.27 26.35
CA ARG A 14 9.03 -9.88 26.68
C ARG A 14 9.85 -8.81 25.95
N HIS A 15 10.92 -9.15 25.26
CA HIS A 15 11.81 -8.22 24.61
C HIS A 15 11.67 -8.21 23.08
N SER A 16 11.66 -9.40 22.46
CA SER A 16 11.70 -9.48 21.00
C SER A 16 11.22 -10.84 20.49
N LEU A 17 11.06 -10.95 19.17
CA LEU A 17 11.04 -12.23 18.51
C LEU A 17 12.39 -12.94 18.64
N LEU A 18 12.32 -14.27 18.64
CA LEU A 18 13.45 -15.19 18.64
C LEU A 18 13.32 -16.12 17.44
N VAL A 19 14.32 -16.07 16.58
CA VAL A 19 14.46 -16.95 15.42
C VAL A 19 15.71 -17.78 15.64
N ASP A 20 15.55 -19.11 15.84
CA ASP A 20 16.63 -20.01 16.21
C ASP A 20 17.45 -19.48 17.42
N ASP A 21 16.75 -19.08 18.46
CA ASP A 21 17.27 -18.49 19.70
C ASP A 21 18.02 -17.14 19.54
N ARG A 22 18.03 -16.58 18.33
CA ARG A 22 18.58 -15.25 18.06
C ARG A 22 17.50 -14.19 18.06
N ARG A 23 17.76 -13.08 18.77
CA ARG A 23 16.83 -11.96 18.82
C ARG A 23 16.68 -11.27 17.47
N LEU A 24 15.45 -10.92 17.16
CA LEU A 24 15.08 -10.21 15.93
C LEU A 24 14.20 -9.01 16.24
N VAL A 25 14.61 -7.83 15.77
CA VAL A 25 13.70 -6.70 15.58
C VAL A 25 13.01 -6.89 14.22
N LEU A 26 11.70 -7.06 14.24
CA LEU A 26 10.93 -7.16 13.01
C LEU A 26 10.60 -5.75 12.50
N TRP A 27 11.11 -5.41 11.32
CA TRP A 27 10.91 -4.15 10.63
C TRP A 27 10.08 -4.41 9.37
N SER A 28 8.75 -4.40 9.55
CA SER A 28 7.79 -4.87 8.55
C SER A 28 7.15 -3.71 7.79
N ALA A 29 6.93 -3.92 6.49
CA ALA A 29 6.21 -3.04 5.60
C ALA A 29 4.91 -3.70 5.13
N GLU A 30 3.77 -3.06 5.29
CA GLU A 30 2.52 -3.54 4.71
C GLU A 30 2.53 -3.37 3.20
N MET A 31 2.24 -4.46 2.48
CA MET A 31 2.17 -4.52 1.03
C MET A 31 0.92 -5.25 0.59
N HIS A 32 0.16 -4.65 -0.32
CA HIS A 32 -1.06 -5.21 -0.89
C HIS A 32 -0.81 -5.71 -2.33
N PRO A 33 -0.46 -7.00 -2.56
CA PRO A 33 -0.18 -7.52 -3.90
C PRO A 33 -1.37 -7.38 -4.85
N PHE A 34 -2.59 -7.48 -4.34
CA PHE A 34 -3.82 -7.34 -5.10
C PHE A 34 -4.09 -5.91 -5.60
N ARG A 35 -3.46 -4.89 -4.99
CA ARG A 35 -3.48 -3.51 -5.49
C ARG A 35 -2.41 -3.22 -6.55
N LEU A 36 -1.62 -4.23 -6.91
CA LEU A 36 -0.66 -4.24 -8.00
C LEU A 36 -0.84 -5.53 -8.82
N PRO A 37 -1.91 -5.65 -9.66
CA PRO A 37 -2.21 -6.87 -10.40
C PRO A 37 -1.26 -7.07 -11.59
N SER A 38 0.03 -7.01 -11.32
CA SER A 38 1.14 -7.27 -12.22
C SER A 38 2.20 -8.07 -11.45
N PRO A 39 2.12 -9.41 -11.43
CA PRO A 39 2.94 -10.26 -10.57
C PRO A 39 4.45 -10.06 -10.72
N SER A 40 4.92 -9.70 -11.91
CA SER A 40 6.34 -9.40 -12.13
C SER A 40 6.81 -8.17 -11.32
N LEU A 41 5.93 -7.19 -11.08
CA LEU A 41 6.24 -6.01 -10.30
C LEU A 41 6.23 -6.25 -8.78
N TRP A 42 5.69 -7.37 -8.30
CA TRP A 42 5.83 -7.73 -6.88
C TRP A 42 7.30 -7.83 -6.48
N ARG A 43 8.14 -8.41 -7.34
CA ARG A 43 9.59 -8.47 -7.13
C ARG A 43 10.22 -7.08 -7.03
N ASP A 44 9.82 -6.15 -7.89
CA ASP A 44 10.32 -4.77 -7.86
C ASP A 44 10.05 -4.09 -6.50
N VAL A 45 8.79 -4.19 -6.01
CA VAL A 45 8.40 -3.62 -4.71
C VAL A 45 9.14 -4.30 -3.57
N LEU A 46 9.21 -5.64 -3.55
CA LEU A 46 9.91 -6.40 -2.51
C LEU A 46 11.40 -6.06 -2.46
N GLN A 47 12.07 -5.94 -3.62
CA GLN A 47 13.48 -5.52 -3.69
C GLN A 47 13.67 -4.10 -3.16
N LYS A 48 12.79 -3.17 -3.52
CA LYS A 48 12.83 -1.79 -3.02
C LYS A 48 12.65 -1.75 -1.50
N LEU A 49 11.63 -2.41 -0.96
CA LEU A 49 11.40 -2.47 0.49
C LEU A 49 12.61 -3.07 1.23
N ARG A 50 13.15 -4.21 0.75
CA ARG A 50 14.35 -4.81 1.33
C ARG A 50 15.55 -3.86 1.30
N ALA A 51 15.82 -3.23 0.16
CA ALA A 51 16.94 -2.31 0.00
C ALA A 51 16.84 -1.12 0.96
N HIS A 52 15.63 -0.64 1.25
CA HIS A 52 15.38 0.43 2.23
C HIS A 52 15.27 -0.07 3.69
N GLY A 53 15.81 -1.25 3.98
CA GLY A 53 16.03 -1.71 5.35
C GLY A 53 14.94 -2.57 5.96
N PHE A 54 13.82 -2.82 5.28
CA PHE A 54 12.81 -3.76 5.77
C PHE A 54 13.36 -5.19 5.76
N ASN A 55 12.98 -5.97 6.76
CA ASN A 55 13.29 -7.40 6.83
C ASN A 55 12.04 -8.28 6.74
N ALA A 56 10.85 -7.66 6.72
CA ALA A 56 9.58 -8.36 6.59
C ALA A 56 8.58 -7.54 5.78
N VAL A 57 7.59 -8.24 5.22
CA VAL A 57 6.37 -7.65 4.66
C VAL A 57 5.14 -8.23 5.35
N ASP A 58 4.15 -7.37 5.59
CA ASP A 58 2.82 -7.75 6.10
C ASP A 58 1.86 -7.82 4.91
N VAL A 59 1.20 -8.97 4.71
CA VAL A 59 0.50 -9.29 3.47
C VAL A 59 -0.91 -9.76 3.75
N PRO A 60 -1.93 -8.95 3.46
CA PRO A 60 -3.32 -9.36 3.53
C PRO A 60 -3.72 -10.18 2.29
N VAL A 61 -4.59 -11.17 2.51
CA VAL A 61 -5.18 -12.01 1.47
C VAL A 61 -6.70 -11.82 1.48
N PRO A 62 -7.25 -10.96 0.58
CA PRO A 62 -8.67 -10.62 0.60
C PRO A 62 -9.55 -11.77 0.15
N TRP A 63 -10.51 -12.16 0.99
CA TRP A 63 -11.45 -13.23 0.67
C TRP A 63 -12.33 -12.91 -0.54
N ASN A 64 -12.83 -11.67 -0.64
CA ASN A 64 -13.67 -11.21 -1.75
C ASN A 64 -13.00 -11.29 -3.13
N LEU A 65 -11.66 -11.20 -3.17
CA LEU A 65 -10.90 -11.27 -4.41
C LEU A 65 -10.69 -12.69 -4.91
N HIS A 66 -10.64 -13.64 -3.98
CA HIS A 66 -10.28 -15.03 -4.26
C HIS A 66 -11.50 -15.96 -4.33
N SER A 67 -12.67 -15.55 -3.82
CA SER A 67 -13.84 -16.41 -3.66
C SER A 67 -15.09 -15.80 -4.30
N PRO A 68 -15.31 -16.01 -5.62
CA PRO A 68 -16.43 -15.42 -6.35
C PRO A 68 -17.77 -16.09 -6.01
N ALA A 69 -17.75 -17.28 -5.45
CA ALA A 69 -18.94 -18.05 -5.05
C ALA A 69 -18.60 -18.97 -3.87
N PRO A 70 -19.59 -19.40 -3.07
CA PRO A 70 -19.39 -20.36 -2.01
C PRO A 70 -18.65 -21.61 -2.50
N GLY A 71 -17.57 -22.01 -1.79
CA GLY A 71 -16.75 -23.18 -2.13
C GLY A 71 -15.83 -23.02 -3.35
N VAL A 72 -15.80 -21.86 -3.98
CA VAL A 72 -14.92 -21.57 -5.11
C VAL A 72 -13.80 -20.64 -4.67
N HIS A 73 -12.55 -21.07 -4.88
CA HIS A 73 -11.37 -20.28 -4.53
C HIS A 73 -10.39 -20.24 -5.71
N ASP A 74 -9.91 -19.04 -6.06
CA ASP A 74 -8.94 -18.83 -7.14
C ASP A 74 -7.65 -18.19 -6.62
N PHE A 75 -6.54 -18.91 -6.76
CA PHE A 75 -5.19 -18.45 -6.44
C PHE A 75 -4.28 -18.51 -7.68
N THR A 76 -4.80 -18.12 -8.84
CA THR A 76 -4.05 -18.14 -10.09
C THR A 76 -3.76 -16.72 -10.62
N GLY A 77 -2.76 -16.60 -11.51
CA GLY A 77 -2.43 -15.35 -12.20
C GLY A 77 -2.11 -14.20 -11.24
N VAL A 78 -2.91 -13.15 -11.28
CA VAL A 78 -2.74 -11.95 -10.41
C VAL A 78 -3.17 -12.19 -8.95
N ARG A 79 -3.71 -13.37 -8.65
CA ARG A 79 -4.13 -13.84 -7.33
C ARG A 79 -3.22 -14.93 -6.77
N ASP A 80 -2.09 -15.21 -7.42
CA ASP A 80 -1.20 -16.33 -7.07
C ASP A 80 -0.41 -16.04 -5.79
N LEU A 81 -0.99 -16.39 -4.65
CA LEU A 81 -0.37 -16.29 -3.33
C LEU A 81 0.90 -17.14 -3.24
N ASN A 82 0.92 -18.33 -3.86
CA ASN A 82 2.11 -19.19 -3.86
C ASN A 82 3.29 -18.52 -4.57
N ARG A 83 3.05 -17.90 -5.73
CA ARG A 83 4.07 -17.12 -6.47
C ARG A 83 4.57 -15.95 -5.63
N PHE A 84 3.65 -15.23 -4.96
CA PHE A 84 4.03 -14.10 -4.11
C PHE A 84 4.94 -14.53 -2.97
N LEU A 85 4.55 -15.56 -2.21
CA LEU A 85 5.34 -16.07 -1.07
C LEU A 85 6.70 -16.61 -1.51
N SER A 86 6.77 -17.30 -2.67
CA SER A 86 8.04 -17.74 -3.26
C SER A 86 8.94 -16.56 -3.61
N THR A 87 8.36 -15.49 -4.21
CA THR A 87 9.12 -14.28 -4.56
C THR A 87 9.64 -13.58 -3.30
N ALA A 88 8.84 -13.49 -2.24
CA ALA A 88 9.28 -12.91 -0.96
C ALA A 88 10.45 -13.71 -0.34
N ALA A 89 10.41 -15.04 -0.43
CA ALA A 89 11.50 -15.91 0.03
C ALA A 89 12.79 -15.71 -0.79
N GLU A 90 12.68 -15.64 -2.11
CA GLU A 90 13.81 -15.34 -3.00
C GLU A 90 14.44 -13.97 -2.69
N GLU A 91 13.61 -13.00 -2.34
CA GLU A 91 14.06 -11.66 -1.93
C GLU A 91 14.46 -11.57 -0.46
N GLN A 92 14.51 -12.69 0.26
CA GLN A 92 14.98 -12.78 1.66
C GLN A 92 14.18 -11.91 2.64
N LEU A 93 12.89 -11.75 2.41
CA LEU A 93 11.97 -11.05 3.31
C LEU A 93 11.10 -12.04 4.08
N TYR A 94 11.00 -11.87 5.38
CA TYR A 94 9.98 -12.56 6.15
C TYR A 94 8.58 -12.07 5.78
N VAL A 95 7.57 -12.90 6.03
CA VAL A 95 6.17 -12.54 5.79
C VAL A 95 5.37 -12.66 7.09
N VAL A 96 4.60 -11.62 7.39
CA VAL A 96 3.45 -11.67 8.30
C VAL A 96 2.23 -11.89 7.42
N LEU A 97 1.64 -13.08 7.44
CA LEU A 97 0.51 -13.40 6.56
C LEU A 97 -0.82 -13.10 7.25
N ARG A 98 -1.70 -12.35 6.58
CA ARG A 98 -3.05 -12.00 7.07
C ARG A 98 -4.13 -12.63 6.18
N PRO A 99 -4.64 -13.84 6.50
CA PRO A 99 -5.68 -14.49 5.71
C PRO A 99 -7.09 -13.91 5.93
N GLY A 100 -7.28 -13.05 6.88
CA GLY A 100 -8.59 -12.63 7.35
C GLY A 100 -9.23 -13.64 8.32
N PRO A 101 -10.54 -13.96 8.18
CA PRO A 101 -11.47 -13.71 7.07
C PRO A 101 -11.87 -12.26 6.83
N TYR A 102 -11.89 -11.41 7.84
CA TYR A 102 -12.12 -9.97 7.71
C TYR A 102 -10.81 -9.19 7.78
N LEU A 103 -10.60 -8.26 6.87
CA LEU A 103 -9.36 -7.49 6.77
C LEU A 103 -9.53 -5.99 7.02
N GLY A 104 -10.72 -5.43 6.80
CA GLY A 104 -10.88 -3.99 6.74
C GLY A 104 -10.13 -3.43 5.52
N ALA A 105 -8.97 -2.81 5.74
CA ALA A 105 -8.02 -2.32 4.72
C ALA A 105 -8.70 -1.47 3.63
N ASP A 106 -9.78 -0.76 3.98
CA ASP A 106 -10.61 0.04 3.08
C ASP A 106 -11.06 -0.72 1.81
N LEU A 107 -11.30 -2.02 1.98
CA LEU A 107 -11.84 -2.89 0.96
C LEU A 107 -13.38 -2.90 0.99
N ASP A 108 -13.97 -3.19 -0.17
CA ASP A 108 -15.39 -3.50 -0.26
C ASP A 108 -15.78 -4.58 0.76
N ALA A 109 -16.83 -4.34 1.54
CA ALA A 109 -17.31 -5.18 2.64
C ALA A 109 -16.20 -5.58 3.66
N GLY A 110 -15.10 -4.80 3.74
CA GLY A 110 -13.93 -5.16 4.55
C GLY A 110 -13.20 -6.43 4.11
N GLY A 111 -13.35 -6.80 2.83
CA GLY A 111 -12.76 -7.98 2.22
C GLY A 111 -13.65 -9.23 2.27
N LEU A 112 -14.87 -9.14 2.80
CA LEU A 112 -15.85 -10.24 2.73
C LEU A 112 -16.38 -10.40 1.31
N PRO A 113 -16.62 -11.65 0.81
CA PRO A 113 -17.13 -11.86 -0.53
C PRO A 113 -18.52 -11.25 -0.76
N GLY A 114 -18.76 -10.76 -1.97
CA GLY A 114 -20.05 -10.18 -2.34
C GLY A 114 -21.24 -11.11 -2.09
N TRP A 115 -21.12 -12.41 -2.41
CA TRP A 115 -22.19 -13.38 -2.15
C TRP A 115 -22.55 -13.55 -0.65
N LEU A 116 -21.63 -13.20 0.25
CA LEU A 116 -21.86 -13.26 1.70
C LEU A 116 -22.83 -12.16 2.16
N THR A 117 -22.97 -11.07 1.42
CA THR A 117 -23.92 -9.98 1.72
C THR A 117 -25.38 -10.47 1.69
N ALA A 118 -25.68 -11.46 0.84
CA ALA A 118 -27.01 -12.07 0.71
C ALA A 118 -27.14 -13.42 1.44
N ALA A 119 -26.10 -13.89 2.12
CA ALA A 119 -26.11 -15.15 2.85
C ALA A 119 -26.74 -15.03 4.24
N ALA A 120 -27.26 -16.14 4.75
CA ALA A 120 -27.66 -16.26 6.15
C ALA A 120 -26.42 -16.24 7.08
N GLY A 121 -26.66 -16.08 8.37
CA GLY A 121 -25.61 -16.06 9.41
C GLY A 121 -25.09 -14.65 9.66
N THR A 122 -24.52 -14.46 10.85
CA THR A 122 -24.01 -13.15 11.29
C THR A 122 -22.49 -13.13 11.24
N ALA A 123 -21.94 -12.21 10.44
CA ALA A 123 -20.50 -12.15 10.18
C ALA A 123 -19.70 -11.76 11.43
N ARG A 124 -18.47 -12.28 11.53
CA ARG A 124 -17.50 -12.02 12.61
C ARG A 124 -18.02 -12.44 14.00
N THR A 125 -18.90 -13.44 14.05
CA THR A 125 -19.43 -14.06 15.27
C THR A 125 -19.20 -15.56 15.25
N ASP A 126 -19.69 -16.26 16.29
CA ASP A 126 -19.70 -17.71 16.37
C ASP A 126 -20.90 -18.38 15.66
N ASP A 127 -21.60 -17.62 14.80
CA ASP A 127 -22.69 -18.13 13.98
C ASP A 127 -22.21 -19.32 13.11
N PRO A 128 -22.86 -20.48 13.17
CA PRO A 128 -22.39 -21.70 12.50
C PRO A 128 -22.35 -21.58 10.97
N GLU A 129 -23.28 -20.81 10.37
CA GLU A 129 -23.33 -20.65 8.92
C GLU A 129 -22.17 -19.78 8.44
N TYR A 130 -21.88 -18.67 9.13
CA TYR A 130 -20.72 -17.86 8.84
C TYR A 130 -19.41 -18.61 9.07
N LEU A 131 -19.26 -19.29 10.21
CA LEU A 131 -18.04 -20.03 10.55
C LEU A 131 -17.71 -21.12 9.54
N ARG A 132 -18.73 -21.81 9.01
CA ARG A 132 -18.54 -22.85 7.99
C ARG A 132 -17.80 -22.28 6.77
N HIS A 133 -18.20 -21.12 6.28
CA HIS A 133 -17.57 -20.47 5.15
C HIS A 133 -16.20 -19.87 5.49
N ALA A 134 -16.06 -19.24 6.66
CA ALA A 134 -14.80 -18.69 7.13
C ALA A 134 -13.73 -19.76 7.34
N GLU A 135 -14.10 -20.93 7.90
CA GLU A 135 -13.18 -22.06 8.06
C GLU A 135 -12.78 -22.71 6.72
N GLU A 136 -13.70 -22.76 5.75
CA GLU A 136 -13.41 -23.21 4.40
C GLU A 136 -12.39 -22.28 3.71
N TRP A 137 -12.60 -20.97 3.81
CA TRP A 137 -11.68 -19.96 3.31
C TRP A 137 -10.28 -20.09 3.95
N LEU A 138 -10.21 -20.12 5.29
CA LEU A 138 -8.94 -20.30 6.00
C LEU A 138 -8.24 -21.58 5.55
N GLY A 139 -8.96 -22.72 5.43
CA GLY A 139 -8.38 -23.96 4.95
C GLY A 139 -7.77 -23.87 3.54
N ALA A 140 -8.36 -23.06 2.65
CA ALA A 140 -7.82 -22.83 1.30
C ALA A 140 -6.52 -22.02 1.33
N VAL A 141 -6.43 -20.98 2.16
CA VAL A 141 -5.21 -20.18 2.36
C VAL A 141 -4.14 -20.99 3.08
N ASP A 142 -4.51 -21.68 4.15
CA ASP A 142 -3.60 -22.45 5.00
C ASP A 142 -2.93 -23.60 4.23
N ALA A 143 -3.65 -24.23 3.29
CA ALA A 143 -3.09 -25.27 2.40
C ALA A 143 -1.94 -24.72 1.52
N ILE A 144 -1.93 -23.43 1.21
CA ILE A 144 -0.81 -22.76 0.55
C ILE A 144 0.25 -22.37 1.58
N ALA A 145 -0.14 -21.69 2.65
CA ALA A 145 0.73 -21.13 3.66
C ALA A 145 1.65 -22.16 4.34
N VAL A 146 1.13 -23.36 4.64
CA VAL A 146 1.90 -24.46 5.27
C VAL A 146 3.18 -24.79 4.50
N ARG A 147 3.18 -24.68 3.18
CA ARG A 147 4.36 -24.93 2.35
C ARG A 147 5.40 -23.83 2.41
N HIS A 148 5.01 -22.68 2.92
CA HIS A 148 5.82 -21.46 3.00
C HIS A 148 6.13 -21.04 4.44
N LEU A 149 5.80 -21.85 5.44
CA LEU A 149 6.16 -21.57 6.82
C LEU A 149 7.68 -21.57 6.99
N PHE A 150 8.19 -20.61 7.69
CA PHE A 150 9.62 -20.53 8.01
C PHE A 150 10.08 -21.74 8.83
N THR A 151 9.26 -22.22 9.75
CA THR A 151 9.49 -23.40 10.58
C THR A 151 9.63 -24.70 9.79
N ALA A 152 9.08 -24.75 8.57
CA ALA A 152 9.18 -25.93 7.69
C ALA A 152 10.49 -25.95 6.85
N GLY A 153 11.30 -24.91 6.93
CA GLY A 153 12.62 -24.82 6.24
C GLY A 153 12.56 -24.43 4.76
N GLY A 154 11.39 -24.33 4.17
CA GLY A 154 11.23 -24.01 2.75
C GLY A 154 10.62 -22.63 2.48
N GLY A 155 10.23 -21.92 3.52
CA GLY A 155 9.41 -20.75 3.38
C GLY A 155 9.90 -19.51 4.12
N THR A 156 9.06 -18.52 4.16
CA THR A 156 9.35 -17.19 4.69
C THR A 156 8.25 -16.64 5.60
N VAL A 157 7.10 -17.34 5.75
CA VAL A 157 6.03 -16.94 6.65
C VAL A 157 6.49 -17.15 8.09
N LEU A 158 6.75 -16.03 8.76
CA LEU A 158 7.29 -15.97 10.12
C LEU A 158 6.19 -15.82 11.17
N LEU A 159 5.16 -15.05 10.85
CA LEU A 159 4.02 -14.75 11.72
C LEU A 159 2.71 -14.89 10.94
N TYR A 160 1.64 -15.19 11.68
CA TYR A 160 0.29 -15.26 11.16
C TYR A 160 -0.61 -14.28 11.91
N ARG A 161 -1.43 -13.49 11.24
CA ARG A 161 -2.30 -12.50 11.87
C ARG A 161 -3.75 -12.74 11.45
N LEU A 162 -4.58 -13.13 12.43
CA LEU A 162 -6.00 -13.39 12.22
C LEU A 162 -6.79 -12.12 12.42
N GLU A 163 -7.69 -11.86 11.48
CA GLU A 163 -8.56 -10.68 11.40
C GLU A 163 -7.86 -9.35 11.64
N ASP A 164 -8.38 -8.33 10.97
CA ASP A 164 -7.97 -6.95 11.15
C ASP A 164 -9.19 -6.06 11.32
N GLY A 165 -8.99 -4.80 11.70
CA GLY A 165 -10.04 -3.81 11.86
C GLY A 165 -10.68 -3.80 13.26
N SER A 166 -11.45 -2.77 13.53
CA SER A 166 -12.00 -2.25 14.78
C SER A 166 -11.77 -3.05 16.06
N PRO A 167 -11.21 -2.45 17.08
CA PRO A 167 -11.05 -3.14 18.36
C PRO A 167 -12.42 -3.61 18.84
N VAL A 168 -12.62 -4.92 18.84
CA VAL A 168 -13.78 -5.52 19.49
C VAL A 168 -13.59 -5.31 20.98
N PRO A 169 -14.62 -4.87 21.73
CA PRO A 169 -14.54 -4.84 23.18
C PRO A 169 -14.01 -6.16 23.71
N ALA A 170 -12.96 -6.10 24.52
CA ALA A 170 -12.26 -7.30 25.01
C ALA A 170 -13.17 -8.24 25.82
N ASP A 171 -14.33 -7.77 26.22
CA ASP A 171 -15.35 -8.43 27.04
C ASP A 171 -16.55 -8.97 26.25
N ASP A 172 -16.61 -8.78 24.92
CA ASP A 172 -17.65 -9.40 24.09
C ASP A 172 -17.44 -10.93 24.00
N PRO A 173 -18.37 -11.76 24.53
CA PRO A 173 -18.23 -13.21 24.53
C PRO A 173 -18.29 -13.84 23.14
N ALA A 174 -19.16 -13.33 22.23
CA ALA A 174 -19.32 -13.88 20.89
C ALA A 174 -18.09 -13.64 20.03
N ALA A 175 -17.54 -12.43 20.09
CA ALA A 175 -16.30 -12.09 19.40
C ALA A 175 -15.08 -12.90 19.94
N ARG A 176 -15.05 -13.18 21.24
CA ARG A 176 -14.03 -14.07 21.81
C ARG A 176 -14.17 -15.50 21.33
N ALA A 177 -15.40 -16.03 21.29
CA ALA A 177 -15.68 -17.37 20.79
C ALA A 177 -15.29 -17.51 19.31
N HIS A 178 -15.65 -16.53 18.50
CA HIS A 178 -15.27 -16.43 17.08
C HIS A 178 -13.73 -16.50 16.92
N ARG A 179 -12.98 -15.61 17.56
CA ARG A 179 -11.52 -15.59 17.46
C ARG A 179 -10.86 -16.89 17.94
N ALA A 180 -11.36 -17.45 19.03
CA ALA A 180 -10.88 -18.75 19.54
C ALA A 180 -11.11 -19.86 18.50
N ARG A 181 -12.21 -19.82 17.77
CA ARG A 181 -12.54 -20.78 16.73
C ARG A 181 -11.60 -20.65 15.53
N LEU A 182 -11.35 -19.41 15.05
CA LEU A 182 -10.39 -19.16 13.98
C LEU A 182 -8.97 -19.62 14.35
N TYR A 183 -8.54 -19.33 15.58
CA TYR A 183 -7.25 -19.80 16.08
C TYR A 183 -7.16 -21.33 16.11
N ALA A 184 -8.20 -22.00 16.63
CA ALA A 184 -8.23 -23.46 16.66
C ALA A 184 -8.16 -24.08 15.25
N LYS A 185 -8.84 -23.45 14.27
CA LYS A 185 -8.82 -23.84 12.86
C LYS A 185 -7.41 -23.78 12.28
N VAL A 186 -6.72 -22.63 12.35
CA VAL A 186 -5.38 -22.50 11.75
C VAL A 186 -4.36 -23.41 12.42
N ARG A 187 -4.50 -23.69 13.75
CA ARG A 187 -3.66 -24.68 14.44
C ARG A 187 -3.95 -26.10 13.97
N ALA A 188 -5.21 -26.44 13.73
CA ALA A 188 -5.59 -27.74 13.15
C ALA A 188 -5.02 -27.92 11.73
N ASP A 189 -4.92 -26.84 10.96
CA ASP A 189 -4.33 -26.81 9.63
C ASP A 189 -2.79 -26.77 9.65
N ARG A 190 -2.15 -26.90 10.81
CA ARG A 190 -0.70 -26.97 11.02
C ARG A 190 0.04 -25.64 10.79
N ILE A 191 -0.61 -24.52 10.98
CA ILE A 191 0.08 -23.23 11.09
C ILE A 191 0.75 -23.19 12.47
N ASP A 192 2.05 -23.49 12.54
CA ASP A 192 2.81 -23.64 13.78
C ASP A 192 3.62 -22.41 14.19
N VAL A 193 3.69 -21.39 13.32
CA VAL A 193 4.30 -20.08 13.65
C VAL A 193 3.44 -19.30 14.65
N PRO A 194 3.99 -18.31 15.37
CA PRO A 194 3.21 -17.46 16.28
C PRO A 194 2.06 -16.74 15.58
N VAL A 195 0.92 -16.65 16.27
CA VAL A 195 -0.31 -16.03 15.74
C VAL A 195 -0.61 -14.74 16.51
N LEU A 196 -0.86 -13.68 15.76
CA LEU A 196 -1.36 -12.40 16.26
C LEU A 196 -2.89 -12.33 16.14
N ASP A 197 -3.53 -11.67 17.11
CA ASP A 197 -4.96 -11.36 17.14
C ASP A 197 -5.12 -9.84 17.17
N GLY A 198 -5.39 -9.24 16.02
CA GLY A 198 -5.35 -7.79 15.89
C GLY A 198 -3.97 -7.22 16.28
N ASP A 199 -3.92 -6.45 17.36
CA ASP A 199 -2.70 -5.77 17.84
C ASP A 199 -2.00 -6.52 19.00
N GLY A 200 -2.33 -7.78 19.23
CA GLY A 200 -1.81 -8.57 20.33
C GLY A 200 -1.44 -10.00 19.95
N TRP A 201 -0.78 -10.70 20.88
CA TRP A 201 -0.44 -12.11 20.72
C TRP A 201 -1.59 -12.99 21.18
N PHE A 202 -1.97 -13.99 20.38
CA PHE A 202 -3.04 -14.91 20.76
C PHE A 202 -2.59 -15.78 21.94
N GLY A 203 -3.42 -15.82 22.98
CA GLY A 203 -3.17 -16.62 24.17
C GLY A 203 -2.43 -15.92 25.32
N ASP A 204 -1.91 -14.70 25.11
CA ASP A 204 -1.17 -13.96 26.15
C ASP A 204 -1.99 -12.84 26.81
N ARG A 205 -3.16 -13.19 27.36
CA ARG A 205 -3.98 -12.27 28.17
C ARG A 205 -3.65 -12.34 29.68
N GLY A 206 -2.36 -12.59 30.00
CA GLY A 206 -1.86 -12.49 31.35
C GLY A 206 -1.61 -11.05 31.78
N THR A 207 -1.94 -10.73 33.01
CA THR A 207 -1.74 -9.43 33.66
C THR A 207 -0.24 -9.11 33.83
N GLY A 208 0.44 -8.64 32.79
CA GLY A 208 1.84 -8.18 32.85
C GLY A 208 2.57 -8.25 31.51
N PRO A 209 3.67 -7.47 31.35
CA PRO A 209 4.42 -7.39 30.10
C PRO A 209 5.25 -8.68 29.89
N ARG A 210 4.67 -9.71 29.35
CA ARG A 210 5.35 -10.98 29.03
C ARG A 210 5.68 -11.14 27.55
N THR A 211 5.27 -10.22 26.69
CA THR A 211 5.38 -10.30 25.23
C THR A 211 6.14 -9.11 24.66
N ALA A 212 6.83 -9.33 23.54
CA ALA A 212 7.44 -8.28 22.75
C ALA A 212 6.40 -7.21 22.37
N GLY A 213 6.76 -5.94 22.51
CA GLY A 213 5.92 -4.83 22.11
C GLY A 213 5.67 -4.86 20.60
N PHE A 214 4.41 -4.73 20.22
CA PHE A 214 3.94 -4.65 18.83
C PHE A 214 3.41 -3.24 18.54
N SER A 215 3.90 -2.62 17.49
CA SER A 215 3.33 -1.39 16.96
C SER A 215 2.40 -1.75 15.81
N ALA A 216 1.12 -1.83 16.07
CA ALA A 216 0.11 -1.86 15.03
C ALA A 216 0.18 -0.55 14.26
N GLY A 217 0.23 -0.62 12.96
CA GLY A 217 0.39 0.44 11.98
C GLY A 217 -0.22 1.83 12.20
N ALA A 218 -0.46 2.21 13.43
CA ALA A 218 -0.94 3.51 13.80
C ALA A 218 0.06 4.58 13.40
N GLY A 219 -0.17 5.24 12.27
CA GLY A 219 0.49 6.50 11.94
C GLY A 219 1.31 6.55 10.67
N GLY A 220 1.11 5.66 9.71
CA GLY A 220 1.74 5.80 8.38
C GLY A 220 0.98 6.74 7.45
N GLY A 221 -0.27 6.95 7.66
CA GLY A 221 -1.19 7.68 6.80
C GLY A 221 -2.61 7.22 7.07
N ALA A 222 -3.55 7.74 6.36
CA ALA A 222 -4.93 7.31 6.36
C ALA A 222 -5.42 7.18 4.92
N ALA A 223 -6.41 6.34 4.69
CA ALA A 223 -7.09 6.31 3.40
C ALA A 223 -7.77 7.67 3.17
N ASP A 224 -7.55 8.23 1.98
CA ASP A 224 -8.17 9.49 1.61
C ASP A 224 -9.62 9.26 1.18
N PRO A 225 -10.57 10.02 1.74
CA PRO A 225 -11.97 9.97 1.31
C PRO A 225 -12.17 10.73 -0.01
N TRP A 226 -13.29 10.44 -0.66
CA TRP A 226 -13.77 11.27 -1.77
C TRP A 226 -13.90 12.74 -1.32
N GLY A 227 -13.41 13.66 -2.15
CA GLY A 227 -13.39 15.10 -1.84
C GLY A 227 -12.14 15.57 -1.08
N GLY A 228 -11.24 14.67 -0.73
CA GLY A 228 -9.98 14.96 -0.05
C GLY A 228 -10.01 14.75 1.46
N ALA A 229 -8.88 14.90 2.11
CA ALA A 229 -8.71 14.63 3.53
C ALA A 229 -9.52 15.59 4.42
N PRO A 230 -10.07 15.11 5.55
CA PRO A 230 -10.86 15.95 6.50
C PRO A 230 -10.08 17.16 7.05
N SER A 231 -8.74 17.11 7.02
CA SER A 231 -7.86 18.20 7.45
C SER A 231 -7.71 19.36 6.45
N GLY A 232 -8.47 19.33 5.35
CA GLY A 232 -8.41 20.36 4.31
C GLY A 232 -7.12 20.31 3.50
N GLY A 233 -6.98 19.35 2.59
CA GLY A 233 -5.84 19.20 1.70
C GLY A 233 -6.22 18.48 0.41
N GLU A 234 -5.31 18.51 -0.55
CA GLU A 234 -5.48 17.84 -1.85
C GLU A 234 -4.92 16.40 -1.77
N GLY A 235 -5.70 15.48 -1.23
CA GLY A 235 -5.39 14.05 -1.25
C GLY A 235 -4.11 13.66 -0.52
N TYR A 236 -3.51 12.56 -0.93
CA TYR A 236 -2.27 12.04 -0.32
C TYR A 236 -1.05 12.97 -0.41
N ALA A 237 -1.05 13.97 -1.27
CA ALA A 237 0.01 14.98 -1.32
C ALA A 237 0.12 15.71 0.03
N ARG A 238 -1.03 16.09 0.61
CA ARG A 238 -1.07 16.73 1.92
C ARG A 238 -0.66 15.79 3.06
N VAL A 239 -1.05 14.53 2.98
CA VAL A 239 -0.62 13.50 3.96
C VAL A 239 0.91 13.38 3.96
N ARG A 240 1.55 13.38 2.79
CA ARG A 240 3.02 13.32 2.68
C ARG A 240 3.74 14.55 3.21
N GLU A 241 3.14 15.73 3.12
CA GLU A 241 3.70 16.96 3.71
C GLU A 241 3.69 16.91 5.24
N VAL A 242 2.63 16.35 5.83
CA VAL A 242 2.45 16.24 7.30
C VAL A 242 3.25 15.06 7.85
N HIS A 243 3.27 13.93 7.14
CA HIS A 243 3.99 12.71 7.52
C HIS A 243 5.34 12.63 6.79
N ASP A 244 6.15 13.66 6.93
CA ASP A 244 7.48 13.77 6.36
C ASP A 244 8.53 12.90 7.10
N ALA A 245 9.80 13.06 6.76
CA ALA A 245 10.89 12.33 7.39
C ALA A 245 11.04 12.66 8.88
N VAL A 246 10.73 13.89 9.31
CA VAL A 246 10.80 14.33 10.71
C VAL A 246 9.72 13.63 11.53
N HIS A 247 8.47 13.66 11.04
CA HIS A 247 7.34 12.98 11.68
C HIS A 247 7.61 11.47 11.82
N GLU A 248 8.08 10.84 10.75
CA GLU A 248 8.32 9.39 10.75
C GLU A 248 9.49 9.00 11.64
N ARG A 249 10.58 9.75 11.64
CA ARG A 249 11.72 9.55 12.54
C ARG A 249 11.30 9.65 14.01
N ARG A 250 10.56 10.71 14.35
CA ARG A 250 10.06 10.94 15.71
C ARG A 250 9.18 9.78 16.18
N ARG A 251 8.23 9.36 15.35
CA ARG A 251 7.31 8.25 15.65
C ARG A 251 8.05 6.93 15.90
N ARG A 252 9.01 6.61 15.04
CA ARG A 252 9.80 5.38 15.13
C ARG A 252 10.72 5.36 16.32
N LEU A 253 11.35 6.48 16.60
CA LEU A 253 12.22 6.60 17.77
C LEU A 253 11.42 6.55 19.07
N THR A 254 10.21 7.09 19.11
CA THR A 254 9.29 6.92 20.25
C THR A 254 8.96 5.45 20.47
N ALA A 255 8.59 4.73 19.40
CA ALA A 255 8.29 3.29 19.48
C ALA A 255 9.50 2.48 19.98
N LEU A 256 10.71 2.80 19.49
CA LEU A 256 11.94 2.16 19.98
C LEU A 256 12.21 2.49 21.46
N ALA A 257 11.96 3.74 21.89
CA ALA A 257 12.05 4.15 23.28
C ALA A 257 11.04 3.41 24.18
N ASP A 258 9.89 3.06 23.65
CA ASP A 258 8.89 2.23 24.32
C ASP A 258 9.19 0.73 24.24
N ARG A 259 10.36 0.37 23.70
CA ARG A 259 10.89 -1.00 23.59
C ARG A 259 10.04 -1.88 22.66
N ILE A 260 9.38 -1.29 21.69
CA ILE A 260 8.69 -2.00 20.62
C ILE A 260 9.75 -2.62 19.71
N THR A 261 9.65 -3.91 19.45
CA THR A 261 10.58 -4.67 18.59
C THR A 261 9.90 -5.36 17.42
N VAL A 262 8.57 -5.30 17.35
CA VAL A 262 7.79 -5.70 16.17
C VAL A 262 7.16 -4.45 15.59
N HIS A 263 7.86 -3.86 14.61
CA HIS A 263 7.42 -2.64 13.94
C HIS A 263 6.63 -2.99 12.69
N HIS A 264 5.45 -2.36 12.55
CA HIS A 264 4.61 -2.45 11.37
C HIS A 264 4.48 -1.08 10.71
N THR A 265 4.74 -1.00 9.41
CA THR A 265 4.59 0.23 8.61
C THR A 265 3.37 0.08 7.71
N GLY A 266 2.29 0.68 8.07
CA GLY A 266 1.11 0.81 7.21
C GLY A 266 1.07 2.23 6.62
N MET A 267 1.26 2.42 5.31
CA MET A 267 1.60 1.41 4.29
C MET A 267 3.09 1.46 3.94
N GLY A 268 3.69 0.29 3.69
CA GLY A 268 4.95 0.21 2.96
C GLY A 268 4.74 0.52 1.48
N PHE A 269 3.76 -0.15 0.86
CA PHE A 269 3.28 0.10 -0.50
C PHE A 269 1.77 -0.15 -0.57
N GLY A 270 0.99 0.90 -0.78
CA GLY A 270 -0.46 0.83 -0.85
C GLY A 270 -0.98 0.41 -2.22
N GLY A 271 -0.48 1.00 -3.29
CA GLY A 271 -0.89 0.73 -4.67
C GLY A 271 -2.22 1.35 -5.06
N THR A 272 -2.90 0.73 -6.02
CA THR A 272 -4.16 1.21 -6.62
C THR A 272 -5.30 0.26 -6.29
N SER A 273 -6.43 0.77 -5.83
CA SER A 273 -7.66 -0.01 -5.66
C SER A 273 -8.39 -0.14 -7.00
N TRP A 274 -8.05 -1.19 -7.75
CA TRP A 274 -8.57 -1.46 -9.08
C TRP A 274 -10.08 -1.73 -9.08
N GLY A 275 -10.75 -1.18 -10.07
CA GLY A 275 -12.17 -1.44 -10.31
C GLY A 275 -13.06 -1.12 -9.12
N TRP A 276 -13.61 -2.15 -8.52
CA TRP A 276 -14.56 -2.08 -7.41
C TRP A 276 -14.00 -2.60 -6.08
N LEU A 277 -12.66 -2.66 -5.96
CA LEU A 277 -11.96 -3.06 -4.73
C LEU A 277 -12.14 -2.10 -3.55
N PRO A 278 -12.16 -0.74 -3.75
CA PRO A 278 -12.18 0.16 -2.60
C PRO A 278 -13.51 0.09 -1.86
N GLY A 279 -13.48 0.32 -0.55
CA GLY A 279 -14.68 0.56 0.24
C GLY A 279 -15.37 1.87 -0.18
N PRO A 280 -16.61 2.11 0.25
CA PRO A 280 -17.46 3.18 -0.28
C PRO A 280 -16.97 4.61 0.02
N GLY A 281 -16.09 4.78 1.00
CA GLY A 281 -15.59 6.08 1.42
C GLY A 281 -14.34 6.58 0.71
N VAL A 282 -13.60 5.71 0.02
CA VAL A 282 -12.26 6.01 -0.52
C VAL A 282 -12.26 5.99 -2.05
N TYR A 283 -11.35 6.79 -2.63
CA TYR A 283 -11.19 6.84 -4.08
C TYR A 283 -10.18 5.79 -4.60
N THR A 284 -9.91 5.80 -5.92
CA THR A 284 -9.16 4.73 -6.60
C THR A 284 -7.72 4.59 -6.12
N SER A 285 -6.95 5.67 -5.93
CA SER A 285 -5.60 5.56 -5.38
C SER A 285 -5.66 5.04 -3.93
N TYR A 286 -4.75 4.17 -3.58
CA TYR A 286 -4.51 3.74 -2.20
C TYR A 286 -3.05 3.97 -1.82
N ASP A 287 -2.55 5.14 -2.18
CA ASP A 287 -1.18 5.53 -1.85
C ASP A 287 -0.96 5.55 -0.33
N TYR A 288 -1.96 5.99 0.45
CA TYR A 288 -2.00 5.99 1.92
C TYR A 288 -0.86 6.79 2.56
N GLY A 289 -0.17 7.65 1.81
CA GLY A 289 1.06 8.29 2.29
C GLY A 289 2.21 7.30 2.49
N ALA A 290 2.21 6.18 1.77
CA ALA A 290 3.17 5.09 1.90
C ALA A 290 4.61 5.56 1.70
N VAL A 291 5.55 4.86 2.36
CA VAL A 291 6.99 5.13 2.18
C VAL A 291 7.48 4.80 0.77
N LEU A 292 6.80 3.89 0.07
CA LEU A 292 6.93 3.65 -1.36
C LEU A 292 5.60 3.98 -2.03
N GLY A 293 5.53 5.12 -2.72
CA GLY A 293 4.31 5.64 -3.32
C GLY A 293 3.72 4.76 -4.41
N GLU A 294 2.49 5.05 -4.83
CA GLU A 294 1.72 4.30 -5.82
C GLU A 294 2.50 4.08 -7.14
N GLY A 295 3.31 5.07 -7.56
CA GLY A 295 4.23 4.96 -8.70
C GLY A 295 5.47 4.10 -8.45
N ARG A 296 5.60 3.44 -7.32
CA ARG A 296 6.76 2.65 -6.90
C ARG A 296 8.02 3.48 -6.65
N LEU A 297 7.84 4.73 -6.22
CA LEU A 297 8.90 5.68 -5.92
C LEU A 297 9.03 5.89 -4.42
N PRO A 298 10.27 6.02 -3.89
CA PRO A 298 10.46 6.40 -2.49
C PRO A 298 9.80 7.76 -2.20
N ALA A 299 9.03 7.82 -1.13
CA ALA A 299 8.45 9.07 -0.62
C ALA A 299 9.45 9.79 0.30
N PRO A 300 9.24 11.09 0.62
CA PRO A 300 10.16 11.86 1.47
C PRO A 300 10.44 11.24 2.85
N ASN A 301 9.45 10.54 3.44
CA ASN A 301 9.57 9.85 4.72
C ASN A 301 10.45 8.58 4.66
N MET A 302 10.79 8.08 3.46
CA MET A 302 11.63 6.89 3.29
C MET A 302 13.02 7.06 3.91
N ALA A 303 13.60 8.26 3.91
CA ALA A 303 14.92 8.50 4.49
C ALA A 303 15.00 8.07 5.97
N ALA A 304 14.01 8.46 6.77
CA ALA A 304 13.96 8.10 8.19
C ALA A 304 13.77 6.58 8.38
N VAL A 305 12.93 5.96 7.56
CA VAL A 305 12.66 4.51 7.62
C VAL A 305 13.89 3.70 7.23
N GLN A 306 14.59 4.10 6.17
CA GLN A 306 15.81 3.44 5.69
C GLN A 306 16.93 3.51 6.73
N GLN A 307 17.20 4.69 7.30
CA GLN A 307 18.25 4.86 8.30
C GLN A 307 18.02 3.98 9.52
N LEU A 308 16.81 3.98 10.08
CA LEU A 308 16.47 3.17 11.25
C LEU A 308 16.34 1.69 10.91
N GLY A 309 15.83 1.33 9.73
CA GLY A 309 15.73 -0.05 9.24
C GLY A 309 17.12 -0.69 9.11
N HIS A 310 18.09 0.01 8.56
CA HIS A 310 19.47 -0.49 8.49
C HIS A 310 20.11 -0.59 9.89
N LEU A 311 19.83 0.38 10.77
CA LEU A 311 20.33 0.35 12.14
C LEU A 311 19.83 -0.90 12.89
N VAL A 312 18.53 -1.16 12.91
CA VAL A 312 17.97 -2.30 13.65
C VAL A 312 18.39 -3.65 13.07
N ARG A 313 18.72 -3.72 11.78
CA ARG A 313 19.23 -4.93 11.14
C ARG A 313 20.70 -5.22 11.41
N THR A 314 21.51 -4.18 11.59
CA THR A 314 22.96 -4.32 11.70
C THR A 314 23.50 -4.14 13.13
N VAL A 315 22.65 -3.70 14.06
CA VAL A 315 22.99 -3.47 15.47
C VAL A 315 22.09 -4.33 16.36
N PRO A 316 22.50 -5.56 16.67
CA PRO A 316 21.66 -6.53 17.41
C PRO A 316 21.37 -6.11 18.86
N ASP A 317 22.16 -5.20 19.43
CA ASP A 317 21.93 -4.64 20.77
C ASP A 317 20.53 -4.06 20.96
N LEU A 318 19.93 -3.53 19.87
CA LEU A 318 18.61 -2.89 19.89
C LEU A 318 17.45 -3.87 20.12
N ALA A 319 17.67 -5.18 19.92
CA ALA A 319 16.64 -6.19 20.13
C ALA A 319 16.41 -6.55 21.63
N ARG A 320 17.23 -6.02 22.53
CA ARG A 320 17.08 -6.20 23.98
C ARG A 320 17.46 -4.92 24.72
N LEU A 321 16.59 -3.93 24.70
CA LEU A 321 16.76 -2.70 25.46
C LEU A 321 15.88 -2.72 26.71
N GLU A 322 16.43 -2.20 27.82
CA GLU A 322 15.72 -1.97 29.07
C GLU A 322 15.88 -0.50 29.48
N GLU A 323 14.92 0.07 30.20
CA GLU A 323 15.10 1.42 30.75
C GLU A 323 16.26 1.44 31.73
N ALA A 324 17.19 2.34 31.51
CA ALA A 324 18.29 2.58 32.46
C ALA A 324 17.79 3.50 33.59
N GLY A 325 17.71 2.96 34.82
CA GLY A 325 17.03 3.58 35.95
C GLY A 325 17.54 4.97 36.38
N ASP A 326 18.76 5.34 36.01
CA ASP A 326 19.47 6.53 36.48
C ASP A 326 19.75 7.54 35.35
N GLY A 327 19.09 7.43 34.16
CA GLY A 327 19.34 8.36 33.05
C GLY A 327 18.71 9.73 33.24
N PRO A 328 19.32 10.78 32.67
CA PRO A 328 18.73 12.12 32.66
C PRO A 328 17.44 12.09 31.84
N ARG A 329 16.37 12.59 32.44
CA ARG A 329 15.06 12.68 31.76
C ARG A 329 14.88 13.97 30.96
N ARG A 330 15.75 14.94 31.15
CA ARG A 330 15.76 16.24 30.44
C ARG A 330 17.18 16.76 30.26
N ALA A 331 17.39 17.52 29.18
CA ALA A 331 18.62 18.29 28.99
C ALA A 331 18.79 19.37 30.08
N ALA A 332 19.96 19.93 30.16
CA ALA A 332 20.29 20.92 31.22
C ALA A 332 19.38 22.16 31.20
N ASP A 333 18.89 22.57 30.02
CA ASP A 333 17.95 23.69 29.83
C ASP A 333 16.48 23.32 29.86
N GLY A 334 16.17 22.01 30.02
CA GLY A 334 14.83 21.49 30.12
C GLY A 334 14.01 21.43 28.81
N ARG A 335 14.56 21.87 27.66
CA ARG A 335 13.87 21.91 26.36
C ARG A 335 13.90 20.57 25.63
N LEU A 336 14.94 19.77 25.78
CA LEU A 336 15.07 18.44 25.22
C LEU A 336 14.63 17.37 26.24
N THR A 337 13.80 16.42 25.78
CA THR A 337 13.43 15.22 26.53
C THR A 337 14.33 14.06 26.13
N VAL A 338 14.89 13.33 27.09
CA VAL A 338 15.84 12.23 26.85
C VAL A 338 15.31 10.94 27.47
N ARG A 339 15.09 9.91 26.63
CA ARG A 339 14.84 8.53 27.08
C ARG A 339 16.16 7.76 27.05
N HIS A 340 16.53 7.16 28.15
CA HIS A 340 17.77 6.40 28.29
C HIS A 340 17.45 4.90 28.36
N LEU A 341 17.98 4.15 27.42
CA LEU A 341 17.87 2.70 27.33
C LEU A 341 19.26 2.08 27.32
N ALA A 342 19.36 0.87 27.86
CA ALA A 342 20.60 0.09 27.85
C ALA A 342 20.34 -1.37 27.51
N ASN A 343 21.27 -2.00 26.81
CA ASN A 343 21.30 -3.44 26.65
C ASN A 343 22.01 -4.05 27.88
N PRO A 344 21.32 -4.89 28.68
CA PRO A 344 21.91 -5.42 29.91
C PRO A 344 23.04 -6.45 29.68
N ASP A 345 23.10 -7.04 28.48
CA ASP A 345 24.11 -8.07 28.16
C ASP A 345 25.40 -7.46 27.66
N THR A 346 25.35 -6.35 26.90
CA THR A 346 26.50 -5.75 26.23
C THR A 346 26.94 -4.44 26.85
N GLY A 347 26.08 -3.79 27.65
CA GLY A 347 26.29 -2.48 28.19
C GLY A 347 26.16 -1.32 27.19
N ALA A 348 25.75 -1.61 25.95
CA ALA A 348 25.42 -0.60 24.96
C ALA A 348 24.26 0.28 25.44
N ARG A 349 24.39 1.59 25.26
CA ARG A 349 23.40 2.58 25.70
C ARG A 349 22.89 3.35 24.51
N VAL A 350 21.57 3.61 24.51
CA VAL A 350 20.86 4.35 23.50
C VAL A 350 20.09 5.48 24.17
N TYR A 351 20.19 6.66 23.60
CA TYR A 351 19.48 7.85 24.03
C TYR A 351 18.57 8.32 22.92
N VAL A 352 17.27 8.32 23.17
CA VAL A 352 16.30 8.93 22.25
C VAL A 352 16.00 10.34 22.77
N VAL A 353 16.39 11.32 21.98
CA VAL A 353 16.31 12.74 22.34
C VAL A 353 15.24 13.40 21.51
N HIS A 354 14.20 13.94 22.15
CA HIS A 354 13.09 14.66 21.52
C HIS A 354 13.21 16.16 21.74
N ASN A 355 12.97 16.93 20.71
CA ASN A 355 12.73 18.37 20.78
C ASN A 355 11.24 18.63 20.51
N ASP A 356 10.51 19.03 21.55
CA ASP A 356 9.07 19.35 21.47
C ASP A 356 8.81 20.84 21.22
N THR A 357 9.88 21.62 20.95
CA THR A 357 9.78 23.06 20.66
C THR A 357 9.76 23.33 19.15
N ASP A 358 9.34 24.51 18.77
CA ASP A 358 9.33 25.03 17.40
C ASP A 358 10.66 25.66 16.94
N GLU A 359 11.71 25.56 17.77
CA GLU A 359 13.05 26.05 17.48
C GLU A 359 14.09 24.92 17.53
N GLU A 360 15.20 25.07 16.80
CA GLU A 360 16.36 24.22 16.96
C GLU A 360 16.99 24.41 18.36
N VAL A 361 17.25 23.32 19.05
CA VAL A 361 17.84 23.31 20.38
C VAL A 361 19.20 22.68 20.35
N ARG A 362 20.22 23.40 20.88
CA ARG A 362 21.55 22.89 21.15
C ARG A 362 21.83 22.92 22.65
N ALA A 363 21.94 21.74 23.26
CA ALA A 363 22.10 21.62 24.70
C ALA A 363 23.03 20.46 25.10
N PRO A 364 23.76 20.59 26.25
CA PRO A 364 24.47 19.45 26.83
C PRO A 364 23.48 18.44 27.41
N LEU A 365 23.83 17.14 27.34
CA LEU A 365 23.05 16.02 27.87
C LEU A 365 23.78 15.41 29.08
N PRO A 366 23.64 15.95 30.32
CA PRO A 366 24.31 15.47 31.50
C PRO A 366 24.00 14.00 31.80
N GLY A 367 24.99 13.24 32.24
CA GLY A 367 24.84 11.83 32.63
C GLY A 367 24.80 10.84 31.47
N THR A 368 24.83 11.29 30.18
CA THR A 368 24.90 10.42 29.00
C THR A 368 26.32 9.96 28.67
N GLY A 369 27.34 10.66 29.17
CA GLY A 369 28.72 10.46 28.74
C GLY A 369 29.08 11.16 27.44
N ILE A 370 28.11 11.84 26.79
CA ILE A 370 28.34 12.68 25.60
C ILE A 370 28.91 14.01 26.11
N GLU A 371 30.17 14.31 25.73
CA GLU A 371 30.94 15.39 26.31
C GLU A 371 30.70 16.77 25.64
N VAL A 372 29.92 16.79 24.58
CA VAL A 372 29.65 18.00 23.79
C VAL A 372 28.13 18.24 23.66
N PRO A 373 27.71 19.51 23.46
CA PRO A 373 26.30 19.79 23.22
C PRO A 373 25.76 19.11 21.97
N VAL A 374 24.52 18.58 22.05
CA VAL A 374 23.81 17.94 20.96
C VAL A 374 22.80 18.91 20.36
N THR A 375 22.73 18.94 19.06
CA THR A 375 21.73 19.73 18.29
C THR A 375 20.58 18.85 17.85
N VAL A 376 19.35 19.28 18.13
CA VAL A 376 18.11 18.64 17.65
C VAL A 376 17.22 19.71 17.04
N ALA A 377 16.77 19.48 15.81
CA ALA A 377 15.91 20.41 15.10
C ALA A 377 14.54 20.59 15.75
N ALA A 378 13.82 21.64 15.39
CA ALA A 378 12.46 21.89 15.82
C ALA A 378 11.55 20.71 15.53
N GLY A 379 10.77 20.26 16.51
CA GLY A 379 9.82 19.16 16.38
C GLY A 379 10.41 17.79 16.05
N ASP A 380 11.74 17.63 15.98
CA ASP A 380 12.44 16.39 15.57
C ASP A 380 12.84 15.51 16.76
N ALA A 381 13.34 14.33 16.44
CA ALA A 381 13.99 13.43 17.40
C ALA A 381 15.29 12.87 16.82
N LYS A 382 16.21 12.49 17.70
CA LYS A 382 17.50 11.91 17.31
C LYS A 382 17.86 10.74 18.22
N LEU A 383 18.38 9.66 17.62
CA LEU A 383 18.95 8.55 18.35
C LEU A 383 20.46 8.73 18.47
N LEU A 384 20.95 8.70 19.69
CA LEU A 384 22.38 8.76 20.03
C LEU A 384 22.78 7.46 20.71
N ALA A 385 24.06 7.09 20.62
CA ALA A 385 24.56 5.86 21.20
C ALA A 385 25.87 6.08 21.99
N ALA A 386 26.08 5.24 22.99
CA ALA A 386 27.34 5.13 23.74
C ALA A 386 27.61 3.68 24.13
N GLY A 387 28.87 3.28 24.16
CA GLY A 387 29.25 1.89 24.44
C GLY A 387 28.90 0.89 23.34
N LEU A 388 28.55 1.38 22.14
CA LEU A 388 28.14 0.52 21.02
C LEU A 388 29.38 -0.09 20.33
N ARG A 389 29.28 -1.38 19.98
CA ARG A 389 30.33 -2.06 19.20
C ARG A 389 30.24 -1.72 17.72
N LEU A 390 31.32 -1.20 17.16
CA LEU A 390 31.52 -0.97 15.73
C LEU A 390 32.56 -1.98 15.22
N GLY A 391 32.10 -3.22 15.01
CA GLY A 391 33.02 -4.33 14.72
C GLY A 391 34.01 -4.57 15.88
N HIS A 392 35.29 -4.31 15.63
CA HIS A 392 36.38 -4.54 16.59
C HIS A 392 36.66 -3.34 17.53
N ARG A 393 35.96 -2.22 17.39
CA ARG A 393 36.11 -1.02 18.18
C ARG A 393 34.85 -0.66 18.94
N THR A 394 35.00 0.14 20.00
CA THR A 394 33.86 0.62 20.80
C THR A 394 33.66 2.11 20.59
N LEU A 395 32.42 2.49 20.24
CA LEU A 395 31.96 3.86 20.20
C LEU A 395 31.75 4.35 21.63
N ALA A 396 32.57 5.28 22.12
CA ALA A 396 32.38 5.86 23.44
C ALA A 396 31.10 6.71 23.50
N TRP A 397 30.87 7.55 22.47
CA TRP A 397 29.67 8.35 22.29
C TRP A 397 29.61 8.96 20.87
N THR A 398 28.42 9.42 20.44
CA THR A 398 28.22 10.17 19.20
C THR A 398 27.15 11.25 19.35
N THR A 399 27.27 12.35 18.57
CA THR A 399 26.22 13.38 18.39
C THR A 399 25.41 13.16 17.08
N ALA A 400 25.94 12.37 16.17
CA ALA A 400 25.24 11.97 14.93
C ALA A 400 24.51 10.64 15.14
N GLN A 401 23.40 10.43 14.44
CA GLN A 401 22.64 9.19 14.50
C GLN A 401 23.41 8.06 13.83
N PRO A 402 23.68 6.93 14.48
CA PRO A 402 24.19 5.75 13.79
C PRO A 402 23.13 5.21 12.83
N MET A 403 23.54 4.78 11.63
CA MET A 403 22.69 4.20 10.62
C MET A 403 22.96 2.70 10.43
N LEU A 404 24.22 2.30 10.43
CA LEU A 404 24.60 0.88 10.33
C LEU A 404 26.01 0.63 10.87
N SER A 405 26.28 -0.64 11.22
CA SER A 405 27.62 -1.14 11.53
C SER A 405 27.75 -2.57 11.00
N ILE A 406 28.70 -2.80 10.07
CA ILE A 406 28.96 -4.10 9.46
C ILE A 406 30.44 -4.45 9.50
N SER A 407 30.78 -5.74 9.55
CA SER A 407 32.15 -6.24 9.38
C SER A 407 32.27 -7.05 8.11
N THR A 408 33.05 -6.56 7.16
CA THR A 408 33.23 -7.21 5.85
C THR A 408 34.27 -8.34 5.89
N GLY A 409 34.86 -8.63 7.05
CA GLY A 409 35.99 -9.55 7.19
C GLY A 409 37.33 -8.98 6.69
N ARG A 410 37.30 -7.88 5.94
CA ARG A 410 38.47 -7.09 5.52
C ARG A 410 38.64 -5.84 6.38
N GLN A 411 37.53 -5.24 6.76
CA GLN A 411 37.42 -4.02 7.53
C GLN A 411 36.05 -3.90 8.14
N ASP A 412 35.95 -3.13 9.19
CA ASP A 412 34.67 -2.71 9.77
C ASP A 412 34.19 -1.43 9.07
N VAL A 413 32.91 -1.26 8.91
CA VAL A 413 32.30 -0.06 8.30
C VAL A 413 31.14 0.40 9.17
N ALA A 414 31.16 1.65 9.59
CA ALA A 414 30.06 2.27 10.33
C ALA A 414 29.63 3.58 9.67
N VAL A 415 28.33 3.78 9.58
CA VAL A 415 27.72 4.96 8.97
C VAL A 415 26.99 5.78 10.01
N PHE A 416 27.25 7.10 10.01
CA PHE A 416 26.60 8.10 10.86
C PHE A 416 25.91 9.13 9.98
N VAL A 417 24.69 9.51 10.38
CA VAL A 417 23.85 10.42 9.61
C VAL A 417 23.40 11.61 10.44
N GLY A 418 23.10 12.71 9.75
CA GLY A 418 22.55 13.92 10.34
C GLY A 418 22.06 14.87 9.25
N ARG A 419 21.68 16.07 9.65
CA ARG A 419 21.18 17.07 8.71
C ARG A 419 22.31 17.70 7.91
N HIS A 420 22.00 18.13 6.70
CA HIS A 420 22.91 18.93 5.88
C HIS A 420 23.41 20.16 6.66
N GLY A 421 24.72 20.40 6.65
CA GLY A 421 25.38 21.49 7.39
C GLY A 421 25.59 21.23 8.88
N GLU A 422 25.13 20.12 9.45
CA GLU A 422 25.39 19.71 10.81
C GLU A 422 26.85 19.22 10.95
N SER A 423 27.40 19.35 12.15
CA SER A 423 28.74 18.83 12.50
C SER A 423 28.58 17.55 13.31
N ALA A 424 28.91 16.42 12.72
CA ALA A 424 28.96 15.15 13.43
C ALA A 424 30.20 15.04 14.30
N GLN A 425 30.02 14.66 15.56
CA GLN A 425 31.11 14.41 16.48
C GLN A 425 30.95 13.02 17.10
N LEU A 426 32.06 12.29 17.22
CA LEU A 426 32.09 11.00 17.92
C LEU A 426 33.43 10.77 18.60
N ALA A 427 33.41 9.89 19.59
CA ALA A 427 34.63 9.40 20.26
C ALA A 427 34.67 7.87 20.19
N LEU A 428 35.85 7.32 19.91
CA LEU A 428 36.15 5.89 20.04
C LEU A 428 37.03 5.66 21.27
N ASP A 429 36.70 4.62 22.03
CA ASP A 429 37.60 4.18 23.10
C ASP A 429 38.82 3.49 22.46
N CYS A 430 40.02 3.92 22.83
CA CYS A 430 41.29 3.44 22.29
C CYS A 430 42.38 3.48 23.38
N GLU A 431 42.91 2.33 23.79
CA GLU A 431 44.04 2.30 24.75
C GLU A 431 45.31 2.83 24.12
N ARG A 432 45.52 2.57 22.83
CA ARG A 432 46.66 3.05 22.06
C ARG A 432 46.20 3.98 20.94
N GLN A 433 46.96 5.05 20.70
CA GLN A 433 46.67 6.00 19.65
C GLN A 433 46.61 5.30 18.28
N PRO A 434 45.44 5.36 17.60
CA PRO A 434 45.30 4.80 16.23
C PRO A 434 45.84 5.78 15.19
N GLY A 435 46.15 5.26 14.01
CA GLY A 435 46.36 6.07 12.81
C GLY A 435 45.02 6.53 12.23
N VAL A 436 44.96 7.78 11.80
CA VAL A 436 43.78 8.36 11.13
C VAL A 436 44.22 8.85 9.77
N ASP A 437 43.68 8.17 8.70
CA ASP A 437 43.93 8.59 7.33
C ASP A 437 42.71 9.40 6.80
N ARG A 438 43.01 10.49 6.14
CA ARG A 438 42.04 11.34 5.45
C ARG A 438 41.72 10.71 4.08
N ALA A 439 40.44 10.48 3.78
CA ALA A 439 40.10 10.05 2.44
C ALA A 439 39.75 11.25 1.53
N ASP A 440 38.79 12.09 1.90
CA ASP A 440 38.28 13.17 1.03
C ASP A 440 38.01 14.49 1.76
N THR A 441 37.69 14.45 3.05
CA THR A 441 37.49 15.63 3.89
C THR A 441 38.60 15.74 4.94
N GLU A 442 38.91 16.95 5.38
CA GLU A 442 39.82 17.13 6.51
C GLU A 442 39.04 17.03 7.84
N PRO A 443 38.85 15.82 8.42
CA PRO A 443 38.25 15.72 9.72
C PRO A 443 39.16 16.39 10.76
N ALA A 444 38.57 17.13 11.65
CA ALA A 444 39.30 17.49 12.86
C ALA A 444 39.32 16.26 13.78
N TRP A 445 40.50 15.88 14.26
CA TRP A 445 40.59 14.77 15.19
C TRP A 445 41.67 15.05 16.26
N ALA A 446 41.46 14.46 17.43
CA ALA A 446 42.41 14.50 18.52
C ALA A 446 42.38 13.16 19.28
N TYR A 447 43.56 12.74 19.76
CA TYR A 447 43.66 11.59 20.65
C TYR A 447 44.06 12.08 22.03
N GLU A 448 43.15 11.91 23.00
CA GLU A 448 43.33 12.36 24.36
C GLU A 448 42.69 11.36 25.35
N ARG A 449 43.37 11.10 26.43
CA ARG A 449 42.87 10.32 27.58
C ARG A 449 42.27 8.93 27.17
N GLY A 450 42.94 8.26 26.24
CA GLY A 450 42.45 6.95 25.77
C GLY A 450 41.23 7.03 24.83
N ARG A 451 41.01 8.16 24.18
CA ARG A 451 39.93 8.37 23.21
C ARG A 451 40.38 9.03 21.93
N LEU A 452 39.92 8.54 20.83
CA LEU A 452 40.02 9.23 19.54
C LEU A 452 38.72 10.01 19.32
N ASN A 453 38.81 11.34 19.34
CA ASN A 453 37.71 12.23 19.00
C ASN A 453 37.80 12.60 17.53
N VAL A 454 36.69 12.56 16.83
CA VAL A 454 36.57 12.87 15.40
C VAL A 454 35.39 13.83 15.17
N VAL A 455 35.63 14.90 14.38
CA VAL A 455 34.61 15.89 13.99
C VAL A 455 34.58 16.02 12.48
N VAL A 456 33.38 15.88 11.89
CA VAL A 456 33.17 15.91 10.44
C VAL A 456 31.95 16.76 10.11
N PRO A 457 32.05 17.75 9.20
CA PRO A 457 30.90 18.46 8.68
C PRO A 457 30.10 17.52 7.74
N LEU A 458 28.75 17.58 7.78
CA LEU A 458 27.86 16.78 6.96
C LEU A 458 27.39 17.58 5.75
N GLY A 459 27.28 16.91 4.58
CA GLY A 459 26.70 17.45 3.37
C GLY A 459 27.68 18.23 2.45
N GLU A 460 28.82 18.71 2.94
CA GLU A 460 29.82 19.34 2.09
C GLU A 460 30.58 18.28 1.28
N GLY A 461 30.24 18.14 -0.01
CA GLY A 461 30.88 17.20 -0.93
C GLY A 461 30.34 15.76 -0.88
N GLY A 462 29.16 15.54 -0.32
CA GLY A 462 28.50 14.23 -0.26
C GLY A 462 29.00 13.34 0.87
N LEU A 463 29.35 12.07 0.55
CA LEU A 463 29.80 11.10 1.55
C LEU A 463 31.21 11.40 2.04
N SER A 464 31.38 11.68 3.33
CA SER A 464 32.67 11.87 3.97
C SER A 464 33.22 10.55 4.53
N ARG A 465 34.53 10.32 4.39
CA ARG A 465 35.23 9.06 4.73
C ARG A 465 36.40 9.28 5.64
N VAL A 466 36.45 8.56 6.75
CA VAL A 466 37.57 8.57 7.70
C VAL A 466 38.02 7.12 7.94
N LEU A 467 39.31 6.83 7.71
CA LEU A 467 39.86 5.51 7.95
C LEU A 467 40.67 5.53 9.26
N VAL A 468 40.24 4.72 10.23
CA VAL A 468 40.92 4.49 11.52
C VAL A 468 41.62 3.13 11.46
N LYS A 469 42.93 3.11 11.66
CA LYS A 469 43.77 1.90 11.57
C LYS A 469 44.72 1.80 12.74
N ASP A 470 45.30 0.63 12.92
CA ASP A 470 46.27 0.34 13.97
C ASP A 470 45.73 0.61 15.41
N GLY A 471 46.53 0.89 16.38
CA GLY A 471 46.14 1.04 17.78
C GLY A 471 45.74 -0.31 18.39
N ASP A 472 44.49 -0.45 18.87
CA ASP A 472 44.00 -1.62 19.59
C ASP A 472 43.51 -2.75 18.65
N SER A 473 43.33 -2.50 17.35
CA SER A 473 42.86 -3.47 16.40
C SER A 473 43.62 -3.42 15.08
N GLU A 474 43.99 -4.58 14.56
CA GLU A 474 44.57 -4.73 13.21
C GLU A 474 43.50 -4.59 12.11
N THR A 475 42.23 -4.82 12.45
CA THR A 475 41.12 -4.60 11.53
C THR A 475 40.82 -3.10 11.45
N PRO A 476 40.96 -2.48 10.27
CA PRO A 476 40.64 -1.06 10.11
C PRO A 476 39.14 -0.80 10.25
N LEU A 477 38.77 0.37 10.77
CA LEU A 477 37.41 0.87 10.79
C LEU A 477 37.28 2.03 9.80
N VAL A 478 36.31 1.90 8.87
CA VAL A 478 35.88 2.99 8.00
C VAL A 478 34.68 3.67 8.64
N LEU A 479 34.82 4.91 8.97
CA LEU A 479 33.72 5.77 9.40
C LEU A 479 33.21 6.56 8.19
N LEU A 480 31.95 6.43 7.90
CA LEU A 480 31.26 7.13 6.84
C LEU A 480 30.26 8.11 7.47
N PHE A 481 30.24 9.34 6.94
CA PHE A 481 29.34 10.38 7.41
C PHE A 481 28.55 10.92 6.22
N ALA A 482 27.23 10.97 6.37
CA ALA A 482 26.31 11.37 5.33
C ALA A 482 25.23 12.31 5.89
N ASP A 483 24.73 13.20 5.05
CA ASP A 483 23.45 13.85 5.30
C ASP A 483 22.28 12.94 4.86
N ASP A 484 21.06 13.36 5.17
CA ASP A 484 19.85 12.56 4.90
C ASP A 484 19.72 12.18 3.41
N GLU A 485 20.08 13.07 2.48
CA GLU A 485 20.02 12.83 1.04
C GLU A 485 21.10 11.83 0.57
N THR A 486 22.33 12.04 1.00
CA THR A 486 23.47 11.16 0.71
C THR A 486 23.23 9.75 1.25
N ALA A 487 22.63 9.65 2.43
CA ALA A 487 22.32 8.38 3.10
C ALA A 487 21.36 7.50 2.29
N LEU A 488 20.43 8.08 1.53
CA LEU A 488 19.50 7.35 0.64
C LEU A 488 20.20 6.55 -0.46
N ARG A 489 21.49 6.79 -0.69
CA ARG A 489 22.31 6.11 -1.72
C ARG A 489 23.29 5.11 -1.13
N LEU A 490 23.13 4.72 0.15
CA LEU A 490 23.93 3.74 0.87
C LEU A 490 23.14 2.43 1.03
N TRP A 491 23.67 1.35 0.44
CA TRP A 491 22.98 0.07 0.29
C TRP A 491 23.79 -1.06 0.92
N PRO A 492 23.51 -1.45 2.18
CA PRO A 492 24.05 -2.67 2.77
C PRO A 492 23.41 -3.90 2.14
N TYR A 493 24.21 -4.94 1.90
CA TYR A 493 23.75 -6.19 1.34
C TYR A 493 24.51 -7.37 1.96
N GLU A 494 23.78 -8.46 2.27
CA GLU A 494 24.35 -9.71 2.78
C GLU A 494 24.64 -10.66 1.64
N THR A 495 25.88 -11.16 1.58
CA THR A 495 26.25 -12.23 0.65
C THR A 495 26.77 -13.45 1.44
N PRO A 496 26.82 -14.66 0.83
CA PRO A 496 27.43 -15.81 1.49
C PRO A 496 28.92 -15.60 1.88
N ALA A 497 29.60 -14.67 1.23
CA ALA A 497 30.99 -14.31 1.53
C ALA A 497 31.13 -13.25 2.65
N GLY A 498 30.02 -12.72 3.12
CA GLY A 498 29.92 -11.68 4.14
C GLY A 498 29.19 -10.43 3.65
N PRO A 499 28.91 -9.49 4.57
CA PRO A 499 28.23 -8.24 4.23
C PRO A 499 29.10 -7.33 3.37
N LEU A 500 28.44 -6.50 2.58
CA LEU A 500 29.04 -5.41 1.83
C LEU A 500 28.17 -4.15 1.92
N LEU A 501 28.77 -2.99 1.60
CA LEU A 501 28.10 -1.72 1.45
C LEU A 501 28.39 -1.17 0.06
N VAL A 502 27.36 -0.76 -0.66
CA VAL A 502 27.46 -0.06 -1.94
C VAL A 502 26.97 1.36 -1.78
N TYR A 503 27.69 2.31 -2.32
CA TYR A 503 27.30 3.72 -2.41
C TYR A 503 27.22 4.15 -3.86
N GLY A 504 26.21 4.94 -4.19
CA GLY A 504 26.12 5.67 -5.43
C GLY A 504 24.85 5.46 -6.27
N PRO A 505 24.43 4.23 -6.59
CA PRO A 505 23.25 4.03 -7.45
C PRO A 505 21.95 4.48 -6.75
N ALA A 506 20.90 4.68 -7.55
CA ALA A 506 19.58 5.03 -7.06
C ALA A 506 18.96 3.87 -6.24
N LEU A 507 19.30 2.62 -6.59
CA LEU A 507 18.88 1.42 -5.88
C LEU A 507 19.86 0.29 -6.13
N LEU A 508 20.19 -0.50 -5.09
CA LEU A 508 20.86 -1.80 -5.24
C LEU A 508 19.81 -2.91 -5.11
N ARG A 509 19.61 -3.67 -6.19
CA ARG A 509 18.64 -4.78 -6.25
C ARG A 509 19.23 -6.09 -5.79
N SER A 510 20.46 -6.41 -6.22
CA SER A 510 21.17 -7.61 -5.79
C SER A 510 22.68 -7.42 -5.81
N ALA A 511 23.36 -8.23 -5.00
CA ALA A 511 24.80 -8.37 -5.01
C ALA A 511 25.16 -9.84 -4.83
N GLU A 512 26.03 -10.37 -5.69
CA GLU A 512 26.49 -11.76 -5.62
C GLU A 512 27.99 -11.81 -5.92
N LEU A 513 28.74 -12.46 -5.04
CA LEU A 513 30.17 -12.72 -5.27
C LEU A 513 30.34 -14.15 -5.77
N ARG A 514 30.74 -14.30 -7.04
CA ARG A 514 31.09 -15.59 -7.66
C ARG A 514 32.56 -15.56 -7.99
N ASP A 515 33.29 -16.54 -7.51
CA ASP A 515 34.76 -16.63 -7.62
C ASP A 515 35.42 -15.35 -7.09
N SER A 516 35.82 -14.42 -7.95
CA SER A 516 36.37 -13.11 -7.57
C SER A 516 35.65 -11.93 -8.22
N THR A 517 34.55 -12.19 -8.91
CA THR A 517 33.72 -11.16 -9.56
C THR A 517 32.50 -10.84 -8.72
N LEU A 518 32.33 -9.58 -8.36
CA LEU A 518 31.15 -9.08 -7.69
C LEU A 518 30.12 -8.61 -8.73
N HIS A 519 29.02 -9.35 -8.84
CA HIS A 519 27.90 -9.04 -9.71
C HIS A 519 26.90 -8.17 -8.95
N LEU A 520 26.73 -6.94 -9.40
CA LEU A 520 25.75 -5.98 -8.87
C LEU A 520 24.65 -5.76 -9.87
N THR A 521 23.41 -5.72 -9.41
CA THR A 521 22.27 -5.25 -10.20
C THR A 521 21.54 -4.11 -9.47
N GLY A 522 21.03 -3.16 -10.23
CA GLY A 522 20.36 -2.02 -9.60
C GLY A 522 19.90 -0.96 -10.60
N ASP A 523 19.46 0.16 -10.04
CA ASP A 523 18.87 1.26 -10.79
C ASP A 523 19.76 2.50 -10.76
N VAL A 524 19.77 3.22 -11.89
CA VAL A 524 20.46 4.49 -12.07
C VAL A 524 19.47 5.53 -12.59
N GLY A 525 19.23 6.58 -11.81
CA GLY A 525 18.39 7.71 -12.21
C GLY A 525 19.19 8.92 -12.68
N ILE A 526 20.20 9.28 -11.90
CA ILE A 526 21.12 10.41 -12.17
C ILE A 526 22.51 9.89 -12.50
N GLU A 527 23.34 10.73 -13.08
CA GLU A 527 24.75 10.38 -13.34
C GLU A 527 25.47 10.06 -12.02
N THR A 528 26.09 8.87 -11.92
CA THR A 528 26.64 8.37 -10.68
C THR A 528 27.73 7.32 -10.89
N GLY A 529 28.66 7.21 -9.95
CA GLY A 529 29.58 6.08 -9.85
C GLY A 529 29.12 5.06 -8.82
N VAL A 530 29.85 3.94 -8.74
CA VAL A 530 29.69 2.89 -7.71
C VAL A 530 30.93 2.82 -6.86
N GLU A 531 30.75 2.80 -5.54
CA GLU A 531 31.80 2.53 -4.57
C GLU A 531 31.37 1.39 -3.64
N VAL A 532 32.27 0.41 -3.42
CA VAL A 532 31.98 -0.82 -2.70
C VAL A 532 32.97 -1.06 -1.58
N TRP A 533 32.47 -1.23 -0.37
CA TRP A 533 33.19 -1.82 0.78
C TRP A 533 32.67 -3.25 0.95
N GLY A 534 33.52 -4.24 0.73
CA GLY A 534 33.09 -5.64 0.71
C GLY A 534 34.15 -6.61 1.25
N PRO A 535 33.84 -7.91 1.24
CA PRO A 535 34.73 -8.97 1.69
C PRO A 535 36.03 -9.02 0.90
N ARG A 536 36.99 -9.82 1.38
CA ARG A 536 38.23 -10.06 0.66
C ARG A 536 37.95 -10.84 -0.64
N GLY A 537 38.79 -10.66 -1.65
CA GLY A 537 38.76 -11.46 -2.88
C GLY A 537 37.99 -10.84 -4.04
N ILE A 538 37.38 -9.66 -3.89
CA ILE A 538 36.76 -8.95 -5.01
C ILE A 538 37.87 -8.41 -5.93
N ALA A 539 38.02 -9.02 -7.10
CA ALA A 539 38.97 -8.58 -8.15
C ALA A 539 38.26 -7.72 -9.19
N GLU A 540 37.06 -8.15 -9.60
CA GLU A 540 36.27 -7.52 -10.64
C GLU A 540 34.86 -7.15 -10.15
N VAL A 541 34.24 -6.20 -10.81
CA VAL A 541 32.86 -5.77 -10.53
C VAL A 541 32.09 -5.70 -11.85
N THR A 542 30.85 -6.18 -11.84
CA THR A 542 29.91 -5.95 -12.93
C THR A 542 28.69 -5.19 -12.43
N TRP A 543 28.09 -4.37 -13.30
CA TRP A 543 26.85 -3.67 -13.06
C TRP A 543 25.82 -4.00 -14.13
N ASN A 544 24.69 -4.59 -13.75
CA ASN A 544 23.64 -5.08 -14.66
C ASN A 544 24.19 -5.96 -15.80
N GLY A 545 25.19 -6.81 -15.47
CA GLY A 545 25.84 -7.72 -16.40
C GLY A 545 27.06 -7.15 -17.16
N GLU A 546 27.27 -5.85 -17.14
CA GLU A 546 28.38 -5.19 -17.85
C GLU A 546 29.59 -5.02 -16.90
N PRO A 547 30.84 -5.31 -17.37
CA PRO A 547 32.03 -5.06 -16.58
C PRO A 547 32.24 -3.60 -16.23
N VAL A 548 32.59 -3.36 -14.97
CA VAL A 548 32.87 -2.01 -14.45
C VAL A 548 34.34 -1.94 -14.03
N PRO A 549 35.19 -1.18 -14.76
CA PRO A 549 36.55 -0.92 -14.29
C PRO A 549 36.57 -0.24 -12.94
N THR A 550 37.39 -0.74 -12.00
CA THR A 550 37.52 -0.21 -10.65
C THR A 550 38.95 -0.07 -10.20
N TYR A 551 39.21 0.88 -9.32
CA TYR A 551 40.47 1.02 -8.58
C TYR A 551 40.25 0.94 -7.06
N VAL A 552 41.32 0.78 -6.31
CA VAL A 552 41.25 0.80 -4.83
C VAL A 552 41.30 2.24 -4.34
N GLY A 553 40.19 2.69 -3.74
CA GLY A 553 40.05 4.02 -3.15
C GLY A 553 40.82 4.17 -1.81
N ARG A 554 40.93 5.40 -1.35
CA ARG A 554 41.66 5.74 -0.10
C ARG A 554 41.06 5.12 1.17
N ALA A 555 39.74 4.92 1.18
CA ALA A 555 39.02 4.21 2.26
C ALA A 555 38.99 2.69 2.09
N ARG A 556 39.91 2.12 1.33
CA ARG A 556 40.02 0.69 1.00
C ARG A 556 38.78 0.11 0.28
N SER A 557 37.97 0.96 -0.32
CA SER A 557 36.84 0.59 -1.18
C SER A 557 37.30 0.21 -2.59
N ARG A 558 36.41 -0.43 -3.37
CA ARG A 558 36.48 -0.48 -4.82
C ARG A 558 35.66 0.66 -5.39
N VAL A 559 36.30 1.55 -6.15
CA VAL A 559 35.68 2.73 -6.75
C VAL A 559 35.64 2.57 -8.25
N MET A 560 34.50 2.79 -8.87
CA MET A 560 34.29 2.77 -10.32
C MET A 560 35.13 3.84 -11.00
N GLU A 561 35.76 3.49 -12.12
CA GLU A 561 36.39 4.45 -13.03
C GLU A 561 35.34 5.07 -13.96
N GLY A 562 35.11 6.37 -13.83
CA GLY A 562 34.07 7.09 -14.56
C GLY A 562 32.68 7.05 -13.88
N LEU A 563 31.66 7.41 -14.62
CA LEU A 563 30.28 7.53 -14.12
C LEU A 563 29.32 6.79 -15.07
N MET A 564 28.29 6.19 -14.46
CA MET A 564 27.13 5.66 -15.18
C MET A 564 26.23 6.84 -15.59
N PRO A 565 25.77 6.88 -16.86
CA PRO A 565 25.02 8.03 -17.37
C PRO A 565 23.61 8.07 -16.76
N ALA A 566 23.09 9.28 -16.55
CA ALA A 566 21.71 9.53 -16.20
C ALA A 566 20.72 8.99 -17.26
N VAL A 567 19.46 8.88 -16.84
CA VAL A 567 18.35 8.58 -17.76
C VAL A 567 18.16 9.74 -18.74
N ARG A 568 18.06 9.41 -20.03
CA ARG A 568 17.69 10.42 -21.03
C ARG A 568 16.22 10.78 -20.91
N ALA A 569 15.84 11.97 -21.36
CA ALA A 569 14.44 12.41 -21.39
C ALA A 569 13.55 11.36 -22.09
N VAL A 570 12.50 10.95 -21.43
CA VAL A 570 11.50 9.99 -21.94
C VAL A 570 10.36 10.78 -22.57
N ALA A 571 10.14 10.60 -23.87
CA ALA A 571 9.01 11.19 -24.55
C ALA A 571 7.81 10.24 -24.51
N LEU A 572 6.66 10.75 -24.07
CA LEU A 572 5.38 10.03 -24.10
C LEU A 572 4.56 10.51 -25.29
N PRO A 573 3.79 9.61 -25.95
CA PRO A 573 2.94 10.00 -27.07
C PRO A 573 1.73 10.82 -26.60
N ALA A 574 1.23 11.69 -27.47
CA ALA A 574 -0.09 12.29 -27.29
C ALA A 574 -1.20 11.23 -27.44
N LEU A 575 -2.32 11.46 -26.76
CA LEU A 575 -3.53 10.65 -26.89
C LEU A 575 -4.48 11.34 -27.89
N ASP A 576 -4.54 10.83 -29.08
CA ASP A 576 -5.34 11.37 -30.19
C ASP A 576 -6.18 10.28 -30.88
N GLY A 577 -6.87 10.62 -31.96
CA GLY A 577 -7.62 9.66 -32.77
C GLY A 577 -8.78 9.01 -32.01
N TRP A 578 -9.42 9.74 -31.12
CA TRP A 578 -10.48 9.24 -30.27
C TRP A 578 -11.69 8.74 -31.04
N ARG A 579 -12.21 7.59 -30.63
CA ARG A 579 -13.46 6.99 -31.09
C ARG A 579 -14.54 7.20 -30.05
N PHE A 580 -15.72 7.63 -30.47
CA PHE A 580 -16.82 8.03 -29.59
C PHE A 580 -18.10 7.25 -29.92
N ARG A 581 -18.79 6.81 -28.87
CA ARG A 581 -20.13 6.19 -28.99
C ARG A 581 -20.91 6.44 -27.71
N THR A 582 -22.22 6.77 -27.88
CA THR A 582 -23.18 6.84 -26.79
C THR A 582 -23.75 5.47 -26.49
N GLU A 583 -24.09 5.23 -25.23
CA GLU A 583 -24.81 4.02 -24.82
C GLU A 583 -26.17 4.36 -24.18
N ASN A 584 -26.78 3.45 -23.49
CA ASN A 584 -28.07 3.41 -22.78
C ASN A 584 -29.20 2.88 -23.66
N PRO A 585 -29.01 1.78 -24.42
CA PRO A 585 -30.11 1.15 -25.11
C PRO A 585 -31.18 0.64 -24.13
N GLU A 586 -30.82 0.35 -22.88
CA GLU A 586 -31.72 -0.10 -21.83
C GLU A 586 -32.78 0.94 -21.46
N SER A 587 -32.59 2.19 -21.79
CA SER A 587 -33.60 3.24 -21.61
C SER A 587 -34.68 3.19 -22.66
N ASP A 588 -34.44 2.55 -23.82
CA ASP A 588 -35.41 2.39 -24.89
C ASP A 588 -36.53 1.41 -24.47
N PRO A 589 -37.81 1.78 -24.60
CA PRO A 589 -38.93 0.87 -24.27
C PRO A 589 -38.88 -0.44 -25.07
N ASP A 590 -38.41 -0.41 -26.31
CA ASP A 590 -38.35 -1.57 -27.21
C ASP A 590 -37.09 -2.46 -26.96
N PHE A 591 -36.25 -2.11 -26.01
CA PHE A 591 -35.08 -2.92 -25.66
C PHE A 591 -35.48 -4.29 -25.14
N ASP A 592 -34.88 -5.35 -25.71
CA ASP A 592 -35.15 -6.74 -25.30
C ASP A 592 -34.48 -7.05 -23.97
N ASP A 593 -35.28 -7.10 -22.90
CA ASP A 593 -34.86 -7.47 -21.53
C ASP A 593 -35.37 -8.87 -21.13
N SER A 594 -35.80 -9.70 -22.08
CA SER A 594 -36.36 -11.03 -21.81
C SER A 594 -35.37 -11.96 -21.08
N ALA A 595 -34.08 -11.77 -21.29
CA ALA A 595 -33.01 -12.50 -20.62
C ALA A 595 -32.62 -11.94 -19.23
N TRP A 596 -33.29 -10.85 -18.78
CA TRP A 596 -32.99 -10.27 -17.47
C TRP A 596 -33.70 -11.03 -16.34
N THR A 597 -33.12 -10.99 -15.16
CA THR A 597 -33.70 -11.62 -13.97
C THR A 597 -34.99 -10.89 -13.55
N VAL A 598 -36.09 -11.61 -13.39
CA VAL A 598 -37.32 -11.04 -12.81
C VAL A 598 -37.14 -10.85 -11.32
N ALA A 599 -37.39 -9.63 -10.84
CA ALA A 599 -37.33 -9.32 -9.42
C ALA A 599 -38.61 -9.79 -8.70
N GLY A 600 -38.63 -11.05 -8.28
CA GLY A 600 -39.78 -11.70 -7.64
C GLY A 600 -39.53 -12.14 -6.18
N ARG A 601 -38.38 -11.83 -5.58
CA ARG A 601 -38.11 -12.20 -4.18
C ARG A 601 -38.97 -11.35 -3.22
N THR A 602 -39.38 -11.96 -2.11
CA THR A 602 -40.20 -11.32 -1.07
C THR A 602 -39.50 -11.27 0.28
N THR A 603 -38.35 -11.90 0.39
CA THR A 603 -37.52 -11.94 1.61
C THR A 603 -36.06 -11.67 1.26
N SER A 604 -35.31 -11.09 2.19
CA SER A 604 -33.89 -10.82 2.08
C SER A 604 -33.21 -11.06 3.44
N HIS A 605 -31.91 -11.29 3.41
CA HIS A 605 -31.03 -11.29 4.58
C HIS A 605 -30.37 -9.90 4.83
N SER A 606 -30.74 -8.91 4.03
CA SER A 606 -30.25 -7.55 4.18
C SER A 606 -30.66 -6.94 5.52
N THR A 607 -29.79 -6.09 6.08
CA THR A 607 -30.13 -5.24 7.24
C THR A 607 -31.09 -4.10 6.85
N THR A 608 -31.24 -3.81 5.57
CA THR A 608 -32.24 -2.86 5.05
C THR A 608 -33.61 -3.51 5.06
N PRO A 609 -34.62 -2.88 5.67
CA PRO A 609 -35.99 -3.43 5.68
C PRO A 609 -36.56 -3.63 4.26
N VAL A 610 -37.20 -4.76 4.04
CA VAL A 610 -37.92 -5.03 2.79
C VAL A 610 -39.19 -4.19 2.77
N PRO A 611 -39.48 -3.42 1.69
CA PRO A 611 -40.69 -2.61 1.59
C PRO A 611 -41.97 -3.47 1.59
N GLU A 612 -42.99 -3.04 2.33
CA GLU A 612 -44.26 -3.74 2.38
C GLU A 612 -45.00 -3.74 1.02
N GLY A 613 -45.46 -4.88 0.59
CA GLY A 613 -46.31 -5.05 -0.60
C GLY A 613 -45.57 -4.99 -1.95
N GLY A 614 -44.23 -4.85 -1.94
CA GLY A 614 -43.41 -4.87 -3.14
C GLY A 614 -42.41 -6.05 -3.19
N PRO A 615 -41.81 -6.32 -4.33
CA PRO A 615 -40.69 -7.26 -4.40
C PRO A 615 -39.43 -6.66 -3.80
N VAL A 616 -38.50 -7.51 -3.33
CA VAL A 616 -37.14 -7.11 -3.02
C VAL A 616 -36.45 -6.69 -4.31
N LEU A 617 -35.90 -5.46 -4.34
CA LEU A 617 -35.17 -4.91 -5.49
C LEU A 617 -33.65 -4.81 -5.26
N PHE A 618 -33.19 -5.28 -4.12
CA PHE A 618 -31.78 -5.18 -3.74
C PHE A 618 -30.90 -5.97 -4.68
N ALA A 619 -29.86 -5.35 -5.23
CA ALA A 619 -28.99 -5.94 -6.25
C ALA A 619 -28.32 -7.24 -5.77
N ASP A 620 -27.91 -7.26 -4.50
CA ASP A 620 -27.21 -8.39 -3.89
C ASP A 620 -28.04 -9.66 -3.83
N ASP A 621 -29.35 -9.53 -3.59
CA ASP A 621 -30.28 -10.66 -3.58
C ASP A 621 -30.39 -11.38 -4.93
N TYR A 622 -29.92 -10.73 -6.00
CA TYR A 622 -29.90 -11.26 -7.37
C TYR A 622 -28.49 -11.57 -7.88
N GLY A 623 -27.47 -11.50 -7.00
CA GLY A 623 -26.08 -11.82 -7.34
C GLY A 623 -25.34 -10.71 -8.07
N PHE A 624 -25.79 -9.46 -7.93
CA PHE A 624 -25.14 -8.29 -8.53
C PHE A 624 -24.46 -7.47 -7.42
N HIS A 625 -23.26 -7.88 -7.04
CA HIS A 625 -22.55 -7.33 -5.86
C HIS A 625 -21.68 -6.13 -6.17
N HIS A 626 -21.28 -5.96 -7.43
CA HIS A 626 -20.35 -4.89 -7.84
C HIS A 626 -20.84 -4.19 -9.10
N GLY A 627 -20.50 -2.91 -9.25
CA GLY A 627 -20.72 -2.13 -10.46
C GLY A 627 -22.16 -1.70 -10.67
N ASP A 628 -22.41 -1.22 -11.88
CA ASP A 628 -23.70 -0.64 -12.25
C ASP A 628 -24.80 -1.69 -12.38
N VAL A 629 -26.00 -1.32 -11.92
CA VAL A 629 -27.18 -2.20 -11.98
C VAL A 629 -28.34 -1.47 -12.68
N TRP A 630 -28.89 -2.12 -13.68
CA TRP A 630 -30.07 -1.67 -14.40
C TRP A 630 -31.33 -2.34 -13.89
N TYR A 631 -32.41 -1.55 -13.78
CA TYR A 631 -33.76 -1.97 -13.45
C TYR A 631 -34.71 -1.52 -14.57
N ARG A 632 -35.65 -2.38 -14.94
CA ARG A 632 -36.72 -2.05 -15.90
C ARG A 632 -38.04 -2.44 -15.27
N GLY A 633 -38.90 -1.45 -14.99
CA GLY A 633 -40.25 -1.63 -14.47
C GLY A 633 -41.27 -1.43 -15.56
N ARG A 634 -42.02 -2.47 -15.91
CA ARG A 634 -43.12 -2.42 -16.88
C ARG A 634 -44.42 -2.14 -16.17
N MET A 635 -45.23 -1.22 -16.72
CA MET A 635 -46.53 -0.82 -16.20
C MET A 635 -47.50 -0.55 -17.36
N GLU A 636 -48.80 -0.83 -17.17
CA GLU A 636 -49.80 -0.74 -18.26
C GLU A 636 -50.44 0.64 -18.43
N ASP A 637 -50.31 1.54 -17.43
CA ASP A 637 -50.99 2.83 -17.46
C ASP A 637 -50.25 3.87 -16.59
N THR A 638 -49.94 5.02 -17.14
CA THR A 638 -49.31 6.14 -16.44
C THR A 638 -50.16 7.40 -16.32
N ARG A 639 -51.48 7.39 -16.80
CA ARG A 639 -52.36 8.56 -16.85
C ARG A 639 -52.48 9.29 -15.52
N GLY A 640 -52.56 8.56 -14.41
CA GLY A 640 -52.67 9.14 -13.07
C GLY A 640 -51.35 9.50 -12.45
N ILE A 641 -50.22 9.03 -12.96
CA ILE A 641 -48.93 9.16 -12.31
C ILE A 641 -48.33 10.55 -12.51
N ARG A 642 -48.14 11.27 -11.44
CA ARG A 642 -47.55 12.64 -11.43
C ARG A 642 -46.05 12.64 -11.18
N SER A 643 -45.62 11.79 -10.27
CA SER A 643 -44.21 11.64 -9.93
C SER A 643 -43.91 10.22 -9.46
N VAL A 644 -42.65 9.84 -9.53
CA VAL A 644 -42.11 8.61 -8.94
C VAL A 644 -41.06 8.97 -7.90
N ALA A 645 -41.14 8.36 -6.73
CA ALA A 645 -40.14 8.41 -5.69
C ALA A 645 -39.36 7.09 -5.67
N LEU A 646 -38.10 7.15 -6.07
CA LEU A 646 -37.20 6.00 -6.15
C LEU A 646 -36.26 6.02 -4.94
N SER A 647 -36.51 5.13 -3.98
CA SER A 647 -35.59 4.93 -2.86
C SER A 647 -34.47 3.96 -3.30
N TYR A 648 -33.23 4.33 -3.06
CA TYR A 648 -32.07 3.56 -3.47
C TYR A 648 -30.93 3.66 -2.44
N SER A 649 -30.02 2.67 -2.44
CA SER A 649 -28.89 2.60 -1.54
C SER A 649 -27.60 2.33 -2.33
N THR A 650 -26.55 3.10 -2.05
CA THR A 650 -25.31 3.02 -2.86
C THR A 650 -24.01 3.14 -2.07
N GLY A 651 -23.95 3.81 -0.96
CA GLY A 651 -22.70 4.33 -0.40
C GLY A 651 -22.35 5.72 -0.95
N THR A 652 -21.26 6.29 -0.43
CA THR A 652 -20.80 7.66 -0.76
C THR A 652 -20.55 7.82 -2.27
N GLN A 653 -20.96 8.94 -2.84
CA GLN A 653 -20.81 9.27 -4.26
C GLN A 653 -21.58 8.36 -5.23
N GLY A 654 -22.46 7.48 -4.76
CA GLY A 654 -23.34 6.73 -5.63
C GLY A 654 -24.36 7.62 -6.35
N LEU A 655 -25.01 7.12 -7.38
CA LEU A 655 -26.02 7.85 -8.13
C LEU A 655 -27.11 6.94 -8.69
N LEU A 656 -28.24 7.56 -8.99
CA LEU A 656 -29.37 6.99 -9.70
C LEU A 656 -29.69 7.86 -10.91
N MET A 657 -29.91 7.24 -12.09
CA MET A 657 -30.44 7.89 -13.28
C MET A 657 -31.73 7.18 -13.69
N ALA A 658 -32.76 7.94 -14.09
CA ALA A 658 -34.04 7.35 -14.51
C ALA A 658 -34.56 7.92 -15.84
N TRP A 659 -35.24 7.05 -16.59
CA TRP A 659 -35.92 7.34 -17.85
C TRP A 659 -37.32 6.71 -17.86
N LEU A 660 -38.27 7.38 -18.47
CA LEU A 660 -39.57 6.78 -18.80
C LEU A 660 -39.72 6.78 -20.33
N ASP A 661 -39.90 5.60 -20.92
CA ASP A 661 -39.96 5.39 -22.37
C ASP A 661 -38.82 6.07 -23.15
N GLY A 662 -37.60 5.95 -22.66
CA GLY A 662 -36.38 6.54 -23.22
C GLY A 662 -36.19 8.03 -22.97
N ARG A 663 -37.15 8.71 -22.35
CA ARG A 663 -37.03 10.14 -21.98
C ARG A 663 -36.43 10.28 -20.59
N PRO A 664 -35.37 11.07 -20.43
CA PRO A 664 -34.76 11.32 -19.11
C PRO A 664 -35.76 11.96 -18.14
N LEU A 665 -35.93 11.35 -16.97
CA LEU A 665 -36.64 11.95 -15.84
C LEU A 665 -35.69 12.75 -14.93
N GLY A 666 -34.43 12.34 -14.84
CA GLY A 666 -33.42 13.04 -14.07
C GLY A 666 -32.37 12.09 -13.44
N THR A 667 -31.42 12.71 -12.78
CA THR A 667 -30.35 12.05 -12.01
C THR A 667 -30.41 12.54 -10.57
N HIS A 668 -30.16 11.62 -9.63
CA HIS A 668 -30.04 11.95 -8.22
C HIS A 668 -28.73 11.37 -7.70
N ARG A 669 -27.92 12.19 -7.02
CA ARG A 669 -26.68 11.74 -6.37
C ARG A 669 -26.94 11.44 -4.92
N MET A 670 -26.25 10.46 -4.39
CA MET A 670 -26.27 10.19 -2.94
C MET A 670 -25.78 11.44 -2.20
N PRO A 671 -26.56 11.97 -1.26
CA PRO A 671 -26.12 13.08 -0.43
C PRO A 671 -24.81 12.75 0.29
N VAL A 672 -23.93 13.73 0.42
CA VAL A 672 -22.74 13.58 1.27
C VAL A 672 -23.23 13.64 2.72
N PRO A 673 -22.86 12.68 3.59
CA PRO A 673 -23.23 12.73 5.00
C PRO A 673 -22.60 13.95 5.67
N ASP A 674 -23.33 14.55 6.59
CA ASP A 674 -22.77 15.47 7.54
C ASP A 674 -22.03 14.75 8.68
N GLU A 675 -21.36 15.51 9.57
CA GLU A 675 -20.60 14.95 10.69
C GLU A 675 -21.48 14.08 11.62
N ASP A 676 -22.78 14.37 11.72
CA ASP A 676 -23.73 13.67 12.59
C ASP A 676 -24.18 12.32 11.98
N THR A 677 -24.15 12.19 10.66
CA THR A 677 -24.62 10.99 9.93
C THR A 677 -23.49 10.13 9.38
N ALA A 678 -22.25 10.60 9.39
CA ALA A 678 -21.08 9.90 8.83
C ALA A 678 -20.82 8.50 9.45
N GLY A 679 -21.30 8.23 10.66
CA GLY A 679 -21.16 6.95 11.35
C GLY A 679 -22.33 5.97 11.19
N GLN A 680 -23.43 6.34 10.51
CA GLN A 680 -24.68 5.56 10.55
C GLN A 680 -24.78 4.42 9.52
N GLY A 681 -23.81 4.21 8.67
CA GLY A 681 -23.68 3.01 7.80
C GLY A 681 -24.76 2.74 6.75
N THR A 682 -25.89 3.42 6.79
CA THR A 682 -27.01 3.25 5.84
C THR A 682 -27.07 4.42 4.86
N TRP A 683 -26.61 4.16 3.64
CA TRP A 683 -26.55 5.13 2.55
C TRP A 683 -27.78 5.00 1.65
N THR A 684 -28.99 5.29 2.21
CA THR A 684 -30.25 5.26 1.47
C THR A 684 -30.77 6.68 1.23
N ALA A 685 -31.13 6.97 -0.01
CA ALA A 685 -31.74 8.24 -0.40
C ALA A 685 -32.98 8.00 -1.26
N THR A 686 -33.81 9.03 -1.41
CA THR A 686 -35.01 8.98 -2.28
C THR A 686 -34.96 10.08 -3.32
N ALA A 687 -34.89 9.65 -4.60
CA ALA A 687 -35.02 10.53 -5.75
C ALA A 687 -36.51 10.76 -6.06
N ARG A 688 -36.99 12.02 -5.99
CA ARG A 688 -38.34 12.38 -6.42
C ARG A 688 -38.29 13.00 -7.79
N LEU A 689 -38.88 12.31 -8.77
CA LEU A 689 -38.81 12.66 -10.18
C LEU A 689 -40.22 12.89 -10.72
N ASP A 690 -40.45 14.05 -11.35
CA ASP A 690 -41.73 14.37 -11.98
C ASP A 690 -41.89 13.60 -13.28
N VAL A 691 -43.10 13.07 -13.54
CA VAL A 691 -43.47 12.46 -14.81
C VAL A 691 -44.04 13.55 -15.70
N PRO A 692 -43.41 13.85 -16.86
CA PRO A 692 -43.94 14.82 -17.81
C PRO A 692 -45.36 14.47 -18.27
N GLU A 693 -46.18 15.50 -18.54
CA GLU A 693 -47.59 15.31 -18.89
C GLU A 693 -47.79 14.46 -20.15
N GLU A 694 -46.92 14.63 -21.12
CA GLU A 694 -46.88 13.90 -22.37
C GLU A 694 -46.58 12.39 -22.23
N LEU A 695 -46.05 11.98 -21.10
CA LEU A 695 -45.81 10.56 -20.77
C LEU A 695 -46.90 9.96 -19.87
N ARG A 696 -47.95 10.72 -19.54
CA ARG A 696 -49.08 10.25 -18.72
C ARG A 696 -50.19 9.69 -19.66
N THR A 697 -49.94 8.58 -20.25
CA THR A 697 -50.78 7.99 -21.28
C THR A 697 -51.23 6.56 -20.94
N PRO A 698 -52.31 6.03 -21.57
CA PRO A 698 -52.62 4.62 -21.45
C PRO A 698 -51.70 3.80 -22.34
N GLY A 699 -51.46 2.54 -21.97
CA GLY A 699 -50.63 1.62 -22.71
C GLY A 699 -49.41 1.19 -21.90
N GLU A 700 -48.62 0.31 -22.49
CA GLU A 700 -47.39 -0.18 -21.83
C GLU A 700 -46.33 0.90 -21.78
N HIS A 701 -45.76 1.10 -20.60
CA HIS A 701 -44.68 2.04 -20.32
C HIS A 701 -43.54 1.31 -19.62
N VAL A 702 -42.32 1.79 -19.84
CA VAL A 702 -41.11 1.23 -19.22
C VAL A 702 -40.35 2.30 -18.46
N LEU A 703 -40.31 2.15 -17.15
CA LEU A 703 -39.44 2.93 -16.27
C LEU A 703 -38.07 2.24 -16.18
N SER A 704 -37.06 2.84 -16.80
CA SER A 704 -35.68 2.33 -16.77
C SER A 704 -34.88 3.11 -15.73
N VAL A 705 -34.15 2.41 -14.85
CA VAL A 705 -33.35 3.00 -13.77
C VAL A 705 -31.96 2.38 -13.80
N LEU A 706 -30.94 3.23 -13.85
CA LEU A 706 -29.54 2.85 -13.63
C LEU A 706 -29.14 3.30 -12.24
N VAL A 707 -28.68 2.37 -11.41
CA VAL A 707 -28.06 2.68 -10.11
C VAL A 707 -26.58 2.33 -10.17
N ARG A 708 -25.73 3.28 -9.77
CA ARG A 708 -24.32 3.05 -9.51
C ARG A 708 -24.09 2.92 -8.02
N PRO A 709 -24.04 1.71 -7.45
CA PRO A 709 -23.55 1.47 -6.10
C PRO A 709 -22.07 1.82 -6.01
N MET A 710 -21.66 2.22 -4.82
CA MET A 710 -20.27 2.49 -4.46
C MET A 710 -19.86 1.56 -3.32
N GLN A 711 -19.95 0.28 -3.59
CA GLN A 711 -19.53 -0.85 -2.75
C GLN A 711 -20.23 -0.93 -1.37
N HIS A 712 -19.84 -1.93 -0.56
CA HIS A 712 -20.43 -2.22 0.74
C HIS A 712 -19.57 -1.68 1.87
N ALA A 713 -20.22 -1.28 2.96
CA ALA A 713 -19.54 -0.89 4.17
C ALA A 713 -18.80 -2.09 4.80
N GLY A 714 -17.71 -1.80 5.51
CA GLY A 714 -17.13 -2.77 6.44
C GLY A 714 -18.09 -3.05 7.58
N THR A 715 -17.86 -4.12 8.35
CA THR A 715 -18.75 -4.51 9.45
C THR A 715 -17.98 -4.75 10.74
N ALA A 716 -18.51 -4.25 11.85
CA ALA A 716 -18.08 -4.71 13.16
C ALA A 716 -18.71 -6.09 13.49
N PRO A 717 -18.16 -6.84 14.45
CA PRO A 717 -18.73 -8.12 14.86
C PRO A 717 -20.20 -8.01 15.26
N GLY A 718 -21.03 -8.80 14.60
CA GLY A 718 -22.46 -8.86 14.89
C GLY A 718 -23.35 -7.74 14.33
N GLU A 719 -22.76 -6.74 13.65
CA GLU A 719 -23.53 -5.62 13.09
C GLU A 719 -24.10 -5.89 11.70
N ASP A 720 -23.46 -6.76 10.93
CA ASP A 720 -23.81 -7.11 9.55
C ASP A 720 -23.98 -5.89 8.61
N ALA A 721 -23.25 -4.79 8.86
CA ALA A 721 -23.35 -3.56 8.07
C ALA A 721 -23.04 -3.79 6.57
N HIS A 722 -22.21 -4.79 6.25
CA HIS A 722 -21.91 -5.20 4.88
C HIS A 722 -23.15 -5.76 4.15
N LYS A 723 -24.21 -6.16 4.85
CA LYS A 723 -25.47 -6.62 4.27
C LYS A 723 -26.48 -5.51 4.02
N ALA A 724 -26.13 -4.24 4.29
CA ALA A 724 -26.99 -3.12 3.90
C ALA A 724 -27.22 -3.15 2.39
N ALA A 725 -28.48 -3.05 1.97
CA ALA A 725 -28.87 -3.17 0.56
C ALA A 725 -28.07 -2.25 -0.35
N ARG A 726 -27.81 -2.70 -1.56
CA ARG A 726 -27.29 -1.91 -2.68
C ARG A 726 -28.25 -1.99 -3.84
N GLY A 727 -28.32 -0.89 -4.63
CA GLY A 727 -29.25 -0.77 -5.74
C GLY A 727 -30.58 -0.09 -5.38
N LEU A 728 -31.63 -0.40 -6.12
CA LEU A 728 -32.98 0.14 -5.87
C LEU A 728 -33.57 -0.56 -4.64
N VAL A 729 -34.22 0.23 -3.77
CA VAL A 729 -34.87 -0.25 -2.55
C VAL A 729 -36.38 -0.30 -2.75
N ALA A 730 -36.98 0.81 -3.22
CA ALA A 730 -38.41 0.93 -3.45
C ALA A 730 -38.72 1.90 -4.58
N ALA A 731 -39.91 1.75 -5.17
CA ALA A 731 -40.49 2.69 -6.12
C ALA A 731 -41.93 3.01 -5.68
N GLU A 732 -42.22 4.27 -5.38
CA GLU A 732 -43.52 4.76 -4.98
C GLU A 732 -44.05 5.75 -6.02
N PHE A 733 -45.32 5.65 -6.38
CA PHE A 733 -45.94 6.51 -7.39
C PHE A 733 -46.97 7.45 -6.76
N THR A 734 -46.94 8.70 -7.18
CA THR A 734 -47.94 9.71 -6.73
C THR A 734 -49.00 9.87 -7.82
N GLY A 735 -50.26 9.76 -7.41
CA GLY A 735 -51.43 9.90 -8.30
C GLY A 735 -51.97 8.59 -8.88
N GLY A 736 -51.37 7.45 -8.52
CA GLY A 736 -51.79 6.11 -8.86
C GLY A 736 -50.93 5.05 -8.21
N THR A 737 -51.37 3.80 -8.28
CA THR A 737 -50.67 2.62 -7.78
C THR A 737 -50.57 1.58 -8.92
N PRO A 738 -49.71 1.80 -9.92
CA PRO A 738 -49.56 0.87 -11.01
C PRO A 738 -48.98 -0.46 -10.51
N ALA A 739 -49.47 -1.60 -11.08
CA ALA A 739 -48.72 -2.83 -10.95
C ALA A 739 -47.43 -2.72 -11.78
N VAL A 740 -46.29 -3.00 -11.21
CA VAL A 740 -45.01 -2.93 -11.92
C VAL A 740 -44.33 -4.28 -11.89
N GLU A 741 -44.01 -4.82 -13.07
CA GLU A 741 -43.13 -5.98 -13.21
C GLU A 741 -41.70 -5.48 -13.36
N TRP A 742 -40.84 -5.83 -12.39
CA TRP A 742 -39.45 -5.42 -12.38
C TRP A 742 -38.54 -6.51 -12.94
N ARG A 743 -37.61 -6.10 -13.79
CA ARG A 743 -36.46 -6.88 -14.23
C ARG A 743 -35.18 -6.19 -13.88
N ILE A 744 -34.18 -6.97 -13.50
CA ILE A 744 -32.89 -6.47 -13.00
C ILE A 744 -31.73 -7.08 -13.79
N ARG A 745 -30.73 -6.27 -14.07
CA ARG A 745 -29.49 -6.70 -14.71
C ARG A 745 -28.29 -5.90 -14.20
N GLY A 746 -27.31 -6.61 -13.67
CA GLY A 746 -25.95 -6.14 -13.42
C GLY A 746 -24.96 -7.06 -14.11
N ALA A 747 -23.73 -7.07 -13.66
CA ALA A 747 -22.79 -8.14 -13.96
C ALA A 747 -22.94 -9.23 -12.91
N ALA A 748 -23.42 -10.40 -13.31
CA ALA A 748 -23.32 -11.59 -12.47
C ALA A 748 -21.85 -12.00 -12.36
N GLU A 749 -21.40 -12.37 -11.19
CA GLU A 749 -20.08 -12.94 -11.05
C GLU A 749 -20.00 -14.24 -11.84
N PRO A 750 -19.08 -14.35 -12.80
CA PRO A 750 -18.92 -15.59 -13.54
C PRO A 750 -18.26 -16.65 -12.65
N GLU A 751 -18.45 -17.92 -12.99
CA GLU A 751 -17.77 -19.06 -12.36
C GLU A 751 -16.23 -18.95 -12.40
N ARG A 752 -15.69 -18.13 -13.32
CA ARG A 752 -14.30 -17.71 -13.40
C ARG A 752 -14.21 -16.22 -13.15
N VAL A 753 -13.40 -15.88 -12.24
CA VAL A 753 -13.36 -14.65 -11.49
C VAL A 753 -12.97 -13.44 -12.32
N CYS A 754 -13.93 -12.57 -12.62
CA CYS A 754 -13.62 -11.16 -12.82
C CYS A 754 -13.63 -10.40 -11.49
N GLY A 755 -14.48 -10.79 -10.57
CA GLY A 755 -14.55 -10.26 -9.21
C GLY A 755 -14.59 -8.73 -9.15
N PRO A 756 -14.08 -8.13 -8.07
CA PRO A 756 -14.07 -6.68 -7.93
C PRO A 756 -13.13 -5.95 -8.90
N TYR A 757 -12.26 -6.63 -9.66
CA TYR A 757 -11.43 -5.96 -10.65
C TYR A 757 -12.23 -5.48 -11.86
N ASN A 758 -12.94 -6.38 -12.54
CA ASN A 758 -13.77 -6.04 -13.67
C ASN A 758 -15.22 -6.50 -13.43
N ASN A 759 -16.16 -5.66 -13.79
CA ASN A 759 -17.56 -5.97 -13.65
C ASN A 759 -18.35 -5.32 -14.79
N GLY A 760 -18.95 -6.11 -15.66
CA GLY A 760 -19.64 -5.67 -16.87
C GLY A 760 -21.03 -5.08 -16.64
N GLY A 761 -21.25 -4.21 -15.65
CA GLY A 761 -22.55 -3.62 -15.33
C GLY A 761 -23.11 -2.70 -16.40
N LEU A 762 -22.28 -1.88 -17.04
CA LEU A 762 -22.70 -1.06 -18.17
C LEU A 762 -22.87 -1.89 -19.44
N TYR A 763 -23.74 -1.43 -20.36
CA TYR A 763 -23.95 -2.10 -21.64
C TYR A 763 -22.66 -2.25 -22.45
N GLY A 764 -21.85 -1.18 -22.53
CA GLY A 764 -20.58 -1.21 -23.23
C GLY A 764 -19.60 -2.22 -22.63
N GLU A 765 -19.57 -2.37 -21.32
CA GLU A 765 -18.77 -3.41 -20.66
C GLU A 765 -19.25 -4.80 -21.04
N ARG A 766 -20.55 -5.08 -20.91
CA ARG A 766 -21.18 -6.36 -21.35
C ARG A 766 -20.94 -6.69 -22.82
N ARG A 767 -20.65 -5.69 -23.66
CA ARG A 767 -20.32 -5.82 -25.09
C ARG A 767 -18.82 -5.79 -25.36
N GLY A 768 -17.98 -5.77 -24.33
CA GLY A 768 -16.53 -5.74 -24.47
C GLY A 768 -15.99 -4.46 -25.09
N TRP A 769 -16.68 -3.32 -24.94
CA TRP A 769 -16.23 -2.04 -25.53
C TRP A 769 -14.93 -1.54 -24.93
N HIS A 770 -14.59 -1.98 -23.74
CA HIS A 770 -13.32 -1.68 -23.04
C HIS A 770 -12.16 -2.59 -23.46
N LEU A 771 -12.43 -3.73 -24.13
CA LEU A 771 -11.43 -4.72 -24.49
C LEU A 771 -10.54 -4.26 -25.66
N PRO A 772 -9.25 -4.61 -25.69
CA PRO A 772 -8.31 -4.15 -26.72
C PRO A 772 -8.68 -4.53 -28.13
N ASP A 773 -9.29 -5.70 -28.35
CA ASP A 773 -9.65 -6.25 -29.67
C ASP A 773 -11.07 -5.87 -30.12
N HIS A 774 -11.80 -5.08 -29.35
CA HIS A 774 -13.09 -4.55 -29.79
C HIS A 774 -12.98 -3.75 -31.10
N ASP A 775 -13.84 -4.05 -32.07
CA ASP A 775 -13.89 -3.32 -33.35
C ASP A 775 -14.64 -1.98 -33.20
N ASP A 776 -13.90 -0.89 -33.09
CA ASP A 776 -14.40 0.47 -32.96
C ASP A 776 -14.38 1.28 -34.28
N ARG A 777 -14.11 0.65 -35.42
CA ARG A 777 -14.01 1.34 -36.74
C ARG A 777 -15.30 2.06 -37.13
N ARG A 778 -16.45 1.58 -36.69
CA ARG A 778 -17.76 2.20 -36.93
C ARG A 778 -18.10 3.31 -35.93
N TRP A 779 -17.28 3.53 -34.91
CA TRP A 779 -17.48 4.61 -33.96
C TRP A 779 -17.09 5.95 -34.59
N ARG A 780 -17.76 7.02 -34.17
CA ARG A 780 -17.47 8.36 -34.64
C ARG A 780 -16.08 8.80 -34.18
N THR A 781 -15.27 9.35 -35.10
CA THR A 781 -14.01 10.00 -34.73
C THR A 781 -14.30 11.37 -34.12
N VAL A 782 -13.64 11.69 -33.02
CA VAL A 782 -13.77 12.97 -32.31
C VAL A 782 -12.41 13.43 -31.81
N ASP A 783 -12.28 14.75 -31.62
CA ASP A 783 -11.15 15.37 -30.94
C ASP A 783 -11.55 15.76 -29.53
N LEU A 784 -10.57 15.86 -28.61
CA LEU A 784 -10.73 16.43 -27.29
C LEU A 784 -10.17 17.88 -27.30
N PRO A 785 -10.73 18.78 -26.49
CA PRO A 785 -11.82 18.61 -25.52
C PRO A 785 -13.19 18.46 -26.19
N ARG A 786 -14.04 17.61 -25.59
CA ARG A 786 -15.40 17.42 -26.04
C ARG A 786 -16.35 17.33 -24.83
N ALA A 787 -17.38 18.16 -24.85
CA ALA A 787 -18.40 18.14 -23.80
C ALA A 787 -19.80 18.24 -24.41
N GLU A 788 -20.71 17.41 -23.93
CA GLU A 788 -22.11 17.38 -24.34
C GLU A 788 -23.03 17.41 -23.10
N ARG A 789 -24.18 18.08 -23.22
CA ARG A 789 -25.24 18.01 -22.20
C ARG A 789 -26.14 16.84 -22.50
N ARG A 790 -25.93 15.72 -21.82
CA ARG A 790 -26.71 14.50 -22.02
C ARG A 790 -26.70 13.67 -20.74
N GLN A 791 -27.89 13.28 -20.26
CA GLN A 791 -27.99 12.25 -19.22
C GLN A 791 -27.64 10.87 -19.79
N GLY A 792 -26.82 10.11 -19.08
CA GLY A 792 -26.44 8.74 -19.42
C GLY A 792 -24.94 8.55 -19.62
N VAL A 793 -24.56 7.54 -20.40
CA VAL A 793 -23.19 7.08 -20.57
C VAL A 793 -22.69 7.33 -22.01
N ALA A 794 -21.45 7.76 -22.12
CA ALA A 794 -20.75 7.90 -23.39
C ALA A 794 -19.35 7.29 -23.31
N TRP A 795 -18.95 6.58 -24.33
CA TRP A 795 -17.66 5.92 -24.43
C TRP A 795 -16.71 6.64 -25.35
N TYR A 796 -15.46 6.79 -24.88
CA TYR A 796 -14.33 7.31 -25.64
C TYR A 796 -13.24 6.23 -25.66
N ARG A 797 -12.65 5.97 -26.84
CA ARG A 797 -11.56 5.00 -26.98
C ARG A 797 -10.44 5.58 -27.80
N THR A 798 -9.22 5.29 -27.43
CA THR A 798 -8.03 5.56 -28.25
C THR A 798 -7.01 4.44 -28.13
N ARG A 799 -6.08 4.39 -29.08
CA ARG A 799 -4.90 3.51 -29.05
C ARG A 799 -3.65 4.34 -29.14
N PHE A 800 -2.70 4.03 -28.32
CA PHE A 800 -1.39 4.66 -28.34
C PHE A 800 -0.28 3.60 -28.28
N ARG A 801 0.91 3.96 -28.76
CA ARG A 801 2.06 3.06 -28.78
C ARG A 801 3.19 3.64 -27.92
N LEU A 802 3.69 2.84 -26.99
CA LEU A 802 4.92 3.12 -26.27
C LEU A 802 6.09 2.38 -26.93
N GLY A 803 7.28 2.97 -26.85
CA GLY A 803 8.52 2.44 -27.35
C GLY A 803 9.66 2.68 -26.36
N LEU A 804 9.44 2.34 -25.08
CA LEU A 804 10.45 2.53 -24.03
C LEU A 804 11.64 1.58 -24.23
N GLY A 805 12.83 2.03 -23.86
CA GLY A 805 14.06 1.22 -23.95
C GLY A 805 13.94 -0.08 -23.11
N PRO A 806 14.64 -1.14 -23.50
CA PRO A 806 14.59 -2.41 -22.76
C PRO A 806 15.21 -2.34 -21.37
N ASP A 807 16.12 -1.40 -21.17
CA ASP A 807 16.84 -1.10 -19.93
C ASP A 807 16.18 0.01 -19.09
N LEU A 808 14.99 0.47 -19.50
CA LEU A 808 14.29 1.58 -18.86
C LEU A 808 13.05 1.07 -18.09
N ASP A 809 13.05 1.26 -16.78
CA ASP A 809 11.84 1.19 -15.96
C ASP A 809 11.28 2.60 -15.80
N ALA A 810 10.12 2.84 -16.42
CA ALA A 810 9.44 4.12 -16.35
C ALA A 810 8.08 3.93 -15.68
N SER A 811 7.78 4.76 -14.68
CA SER A 811 6.46 4.87 -14.08
C SER A 811 5.65 5.91 -14.85
N VAL A 812 4.53 5.48 -15.43
CA VAL A 812 3.67 6.31 -16.27
C VAL A 812 2.31 6.46 -15.59
N GLY A 813 1.78 7.68 -15.59
CA GLY A 813 0.42 8.00 -15.14
C GLY A 813 -0.47 8.44 -16.30
N LEU A 814 -1.78 8.30 -16.10
CA LEU A 814 -2.83 8.93 -16.92
C LEU A 814 -3.40 10.10 -16.14
N THR A 815 -3.31 11.30 -16.69
CA THR A 815 -3.82 12.51 -16.05
C THR A 815 -5.09 12.99 -16.78
N LEU A 816 -6.16 13.20 -15.99
CA LEU A 816 -7.42 13.82 -16.43
C LEU A 816 -7.58 15.15 -15.71
N GLU A 817 -7.86 16.22 -16.46
CA GLU A 817 -8.06 17.57 -15.90
C GLU A 817 -9.22 18.25 -16.65
N ASP A 818 -10.15 18.81 -15.90
CA ASP A 818 -11.25 19.62 -16.41
C ASP A 818 -11.69 20.64 -15.35
N ASP A 819 -12.59 21.54 -15.72
CA ASP A 819 -13.25 22.50 -14.84
C ASP A 819 -14.06 21.74 -13.76
N PRO A 820 -13.78 21.94 -12.47
CA PRO A 820 -14.45 21.22 -11.39
C PRO A 820 -15.95 21.56 -11.27
N GLU A 821 -16.45 22.62 -11.93
CA GLU A 821 -17.88 22.91 -11.98
C GLU A 821 -18.66 21.97 -12.90
N ARG A 822 -17.97 21.14 -13.68
CA ARG A 822 -18.58 20.15 -14.57
C ARG A 822 -18.80 18.83 -13.84
N ALA A 823 -20.05 18.51 -13.59
CA ALA A 823 -20.47 17.35 -12.80
C ALA A 823 -20.56 16.09 -13.67
N TYR A 824 -19.46 15.34 -13.73
CA TYR A 824 -19.41 14.03 -14.39
C TYR A 824 -18.37 13.10 -13.77
N ARG A 825 -18.45 11.81 -14.08
CA ARG A 825 -17.46 10.83 -13.68
C ARG A 825 -17.02 9.95 -14.85
N VAL A 826 -15.86 9.39 -14.74
CA VAL A 826 -15.25 8.53 -15.77
C VAL A 826 -14.83 7.21 -15.14
N GLN A 827 -15.31 6.09 -15.70
CA GLN A 827 -14.73 4.79 -15.47
C GLN A 827 -13.60 4.60 -16.47
N ILE A 828 -12.40 4.26 -15.99
CA ILE A 828 -11.18 4.21 -16.79
C ILE A 828 -10.78 2.76 -17.03
N PHE A 829 -10.49 2.41 -18.30
CA PHE A 829 -10.02 1.07 -18.66
C PHE A 829 -8.72 1.14 -19.45
N LEU A 830 -7.71 0.40 -18.99
CA LEU A 830 -6.43 0.23 -19.68
C LEU A 830 -6.27 -1.23 -20.10
N ASN A 831 -6.14 -1.48 -21.42
CA ASN A 831 -5.96 -2.82 -21.98
C ASN A 831 -7.01 -3.85 -21.45
N GLY A 832 -8.24 -3.40 -21.22
CA GLY A 832 -9.34 -4.19 -20.69
C GLY A 832 -9.42 -4.25 -19.15
N TRP A 833 -8.44 -3.75 -18.43
CA TRP A 833 -8.47 -3.64 -16.97
C TRP A 833 -9.23 -2.40 -16.51
N ASN A 834 -10.18 -2.58 -15.61
CA ASN A 834 -10.86 -1.48 -14.94
C ASN A 834 -9.92 -0.85 -13.91
N LEU A 835 -9.37 0.31 -14.25
CA LEU A 835 -8.42 1.05 -13.40
C LEU A 835 -9.10 1.66 -12.18
N GLY A 836 -10.34 2.10 -12.33
CA GLY A 836 -11.11 2.80 -11.31
C GLY A 836 -11.84 4.03 -11.84
N GLN A 837 -12.14 4.96 -10.95
CA GLN A 837 -13.01 6.09 -11.25
C GLN A 837 -12.33 7.45 -11.07
N TYR A 838 -12.60 8.36 -12.00
CA TYR A 838 -12.38 9.79 -11.88
C TYR A 838 -13.73 10.49 -11.68
N VAL A 839 -13.87 11.31 -10.64
CA VAL A 839 -15.07 12.11 -10.37
C VAL A 839 -14.65 13.57 -10.39
N ASN A 840 -14.98 14.28 -11.49
CA ASN A 840 -14.41 15.57 -11.82
C ASN A 840 -14.70 16.66 -10.79
N ASP A 841 -15.93 16.74 -10.31
CA ASP A 841 -16.41 17.76 -9.38
C ASP A 841 -16.21 17.41 -7.89
N VAL A 842 -15.58 16.28 -7.62
CA VAL A 842 -15.31 15.79 -6.25
C VAL A 842 -13.81 15.67 -6.00
N GLY A 843 -13.06 15.09 -6.93
CA GLY A 843 -11.63 14.82 -6.74
C GLY A 843 -11.33 13.95 -5.53
N PRO A 844 -10.10 13.96 -4.98
CA PRO A 844 -8.97 14.81 -5.39
C PRO A 844 -8.07 14.19 -6.47
N GLN A 845 -8.31 12.94 -6.89
CA GLN A 845 -7.42 12.23 -7.79
C GLN A 845 -7.57 12.69 -9.24
N HIS A 846 -6.47 13.17 -9.83
CA HIS A 846 -6.38 13.56 -11.25
C HIS A 846 -5.39 12.69 -12.05
N THR A 847 -4.43 12.04 -11.40
CA THR A 847 -3.45 11.18 -12.05
C THR A 847 -3.58 9.74 -11.54
N PHE A 848 -3.65 8.80 -12.48
CA PHE A 848 -3.84 7.37 -12.24
C PHE A 848 -2.60 6.62 -12.72
N VAL A 849 -1.96 5.86 -11.84
CA VAL A 849 -0.76 5.09 -12.18
C VAL A 849 -1.10 3.94 -13.13
N LEU A 850 -0.31 3.80 -14.19
CA LEU A 850 -0.44 2.74 -15.18
C LEU A 850 0.71 1.73 -14.99
N PRO A 851 0.52 0.63 -14.24
CA PRO A 851 1.63 -0.27 -13.94
C PRO A 851 2.08 -1.05 -15.18
N ASN A 852 3.39 -1.19 -15.33
CA ASN A 852 4.00 -2.04 -16.34
C ASN A 852 3.51 -3.49 -16.21
N GLY A 853 3.32 -4.17 -17.34
CA GLY A 853 2.64 -5.47 -17.41
C GLY A 853 1.23 -5.29 -17.94
N ILE A 854 0.37 -4.52 -17.25
CA ILE A 854 -0.91 -4.06 -17.80
C ILE A 854 -0.64 -3.00 -18.88
N LEU A 855 0.14 -1.96 -18.55
CA LEU A 855 0.71 -1.04 -19.55
C LEU A 855 1.84 -1.77 -20.31
N ARG A 856 1.71 -1.85 -21.61
CA ARG A 856 2.72 -2.41 -22.50
C ARG A 856 3.77 -1.35 -22.80
N ALA A 857 4.87 -1.37 -22.10
CA ALA A 857 5.97 -0.41 -22.26
C ALA A 857 6.58 -0.42 -23.68
N ARG A 858 6.44 -1.53 -24.42
CA ARG A 858 6.87 -1.70 -25.82
C ARG A 858 5.76 -2.34 -26.61
N GLY A 859 4.81 -1.53 -27.06
CA GLY A 859 3.68 -2.05 -27.81
C GLY A 859 2.49 -1.11 -27.88
N SER A 860 1.41 -1.64 -28.42
CA SER A 860 0.14 -0.93 -28.51
C SER A 860 -0.67 -1.10 -27.23
N ASN A 861 -1.24 -0.01 -26.76
CA ASN A 861 -2.12 0.07 -25.61
C ASN A 861 -3.48 0.62 -26.04
N THR A 862 -4.55 0.15 -25.40
CA THR A 862 -5.91 0.66 -25.59
C THR A 862 -6.38 1.33 -24.31
N LEU A 863 -6.81 2.58 -24.42
CA LEU A 863 -7.47 3.32 -23.37
C LEU A 863 -8.95 3.47 -23.71
N ALA A 864 -9.83 3.11 -22.80
CA ALA A 864 -11.27 3.34 -22.93
C ALA A 864 -11.79 4.09 -21.68
N LEU A 865 -12.66 5.05 -21.92
CA LEU A 865 -13.26 5.91 -20.90
C LEU A 865 -14.78 5.83 -21.03
N ALA A 866 -15.47 5.37 -19.97
CA ALA A 866 -16.93 5.44 -19.88
C ALA A 866 -17.32 6.65 -19.05
N VAL A 867 -17.87 7.68 -19.68
CA VAL A 867 -18.25 8.94 -19.06
C VAL A 867 -19.73 8.91 -18.68
N LEU A 868 -20.04 9.03 -17.40
CA LEU A 868 -21.39 9.13 -16.88
C LEU A 868 -21.70 10.60 -16.57
N SER A 869 -22.81 11.08 -17.10
CA SER A 869 -23.24 12.47 -16.96
C SER A 869 -24.70 12.55 -16.55
N ASP A 870 -25.02 13.52 -15.66
CA ASP A 870 -26.39 13.84 -15.28
C ASP A 870 -27.15 14.71 -16.30
N GLY A 871 -26.44 15.24 -17.29
CA GLY A 871 -27.01 16.13 -18.32
C GLY A 871 -27.19 17.58 -17.86
N THR A 872 -26.96 17.91 -16.61
CA THR A 872 -27.14 19.28 -16.08
C THR A 872 -26.00 20.20 -16.50
N THR A 873 -24.78 19.70 -16.52
CA THR A 873 -23.59 20.41 -16.99
C THR A 873 -23.04 19.76 -18.27
N PRO A 874 -22.26 20.49 -19.09
CA PRO A 874 -21.56 19.87 -20.21
C PRO A 874 -20.54 18.85 -19.67
N ALA A 875 -20.61 17.61 -20.12
CA ALA A 875 -19.77 16.50 -19.66
C ALA A 875 -19.02 15.85 -20.80
N GLY A 876 -17.78 15.47 -20.53
CA GLY A 876 -16.89 14.80 -21.45
C GLY A 876 -15.42 15.13 -21.18
N PRO A 877 -14.47 14.30 -21.60
CA PRO A 877 -13.06 14.52 -21.31
C PRO A 877 -12.55 15.84 -21.90
N HIS A 878 -11.87 16.64 -21.09
CA HIS A 878 -11.22 17.87 -21.53
C HIS A 878 -9.75 17.62 -21.83
N THR A 879 -8.91 17.48 -20.82
CA THR A 879 -7.51 17.11 -20.95
C THR A 879 -7.32 15.66 -20.54
N VAL A 880 -6.78 14.85 -21.42
CA VAL A 880 -6.37 13.46 -21.12
C VAL A 880 -4.98 13.28 -21.71
N ARG A 881 -4.01 13.03 -20.83
CA ARG A 881 -2.60 12.89 -21.23
C ARG A 881 -1.86 11.83 -20.43
N LEU A 882 -0.82 11.28 -21.01
CA LEU A 882 0.16 10.48 -20.29
C LEU A 882 1.15 11.40 -19.58
N THR A 883 1.50 11.04 -18.35
CA THR A 883 2.45 11.80 -17.52
C THR A 883 3.58 10.86 -17.09
N LEU A 884 4.82 11.27 -17.29
CA LEU A 884 5.97 10.56 -16.75
C LEU A 884 6.07 10.92 -15.26
N LEU A 885 6.00 9.91 -14.40
CA LEU A 885 6.14 10.07 -12.95
C LEU A 885 7.60 9.92 -12.54
N ASP A 886 8.30 8.94 -13.12
CA ASP A 886 9.74 8.73 -12.96
C ASP A 886 10.28 7.78 -14.02
N ALA A 887 11.61 7.73 -14.16
CA ALA A 887 12.29 6.76 -14.98
C ALA A 887 13.69 6.46 -14.45
N VAL A 888 14.06 5.19 -14.44
CA VAL A 888 15.40 4.72 -14.06
C VAL A 888 15.92 3.72 -15.10
N ARG A 889 17.25 3.61 -15.23
CA ARG A 889 17.88 2.52 -15.97
C ARG A 889 18.07 1.35 -15.02
N GLY A 890 17.46 0.22 -15.34
CA GLY A 890 17.43 -0.97 -14.49
C GLY A 890 16.06 -1.60 -14.46
N GLY A 891 15.49 -1.75 -13.26
CA GLY A 891 14.19 -2.37 -13.06
C GLY A 891 14.24 -3.89 -13.01
N VAL A 892 13.07 -4.50 -13.08
CA VAL A 892 12.88 -5.96 -13.16
C VAL A 892 12.31 -6.34 -14.52
N PRO A 893 12.55 -7.58 -15.00
CA PRO A 893 11.82 -8.10 -16.16
C PRO A 893 10.31 -8.10 -15.90
N VAL A 894 9.53 -7.53 -16.83
CA VAL A 894 8.07 -7.42 -16.70
C VAL A 894 7.38 -8.27 -17.76
N GLU A 895 6.51 -9.16 -17.31
CA GLU A 895 5.63 -9.98 -18.15
C GLU A 895 4.35 -9.23 -18.46
N PRO A 896 3.80 -9.32 -19.68
CA PRO A 896 2.48 -8.80 -19.99
C PRO A 896 1.39 -9.48 -19.14
N VAL A 897 0.42 -8.69 -18.71
CA VAL A 897 -0.76 -9.18 -18.00
C VAL A 897 -1.97 -9.05 -18.93
N ASP A 898 -2.69 -10.16 -19.13
CA ASP A 898 -3.89 -10.16 -19.95
C ASP A 898 -5.09 -9.60 -19.17
N SER A 899 -6.08 -9.10 -19.93
CA SER A 899 -7.37 -8.70 -19.36
C SER A 899 -8.01 -9.85 -18.58
N PRO A 900 -8.64 -9.57 -17.41
CA PRO A 900 -9.34 -10.63 -16.65
C PRO A 900 -10.48 -11.31 -17.41
N GLU A 901 -10.96 -10.73 -18.51
CA GLU A 901 -12.06 -11.25 -19.32
C GLU A 901 -11.61 -12.14 -20.50
N ARG A 902 -10.37 -12.50 -20.60
CA ARG A 902 -9.82 -13.39 -21.65
C ARG A 902 -9.57 -14.79 -21.14
#